data_a80c2ee4a9f1453cb58a2d5d893a5b8e
#
_entry.id   a80c2ee4a9f1453cb58a2d5d893a5b8e
#
_cell.length_a   1.000
_cell.length_b   1.000
_cell.length_c   1.000
_cell.angle_alpha   90.00
_cell.angle_beta   90.00
_cell.angle_gamma   90.00
#
_symmetry.space_group_name_H-M   'P 1'
#
loop_
_entity.id
_entity.type
_entity.pdbx_description
1 polymer ?
#
loop_
_entity_poly.entity_id
_entity_poly.type
_entity_poly.pdbx_seq_one_letter_code
_entity_poly.pdbx_strand_id
1 'polypeptide(L)'
;MTSISILRRTFLAASLAFSTCLSAEDWGAYVITPVSAPAMVLEAVDAGTAEGTRVSIGNPVGAPKQKWMIVPKGDGFYAIKPSYSTTLTLAVAEGGVKNGTNIVLETDSGKPWQMWKIQKNEAGSYSLIPRHAPTQGMDDLGGKQEAGAKIDLWKINPNDQHLQWQIKPLAGSAIAGAVAEAAAPTYEAPVIKPEDILPGAIKQTQFNQSKVFPGTVRDVTVFIPAQYDGSKPACVYVKTDGYNAREKAFMETLIATKEMPVTIGVFVKPGTLPAPMKGTMDRRNRDLEYDGVGDENVRFLNDELLPFVAKEFDLKLSPDGNDRCISGGSSGGIAAFTAAWHRPEAFSRVYAASGSWVAFRGGHEFPTMVRKFEAKPIRAYLTTATHDMENCAGDWYLTDQEMDKALKFSGYDYQFRSIEGRHVAGYAENYLEAMAFLWKGWPERVKAGASAPRAQDVIIPGEGWELLAEGFKSTRGPSCNANGEVFFADTSNNKIHRIELDGKVSEFATGNAHCVTVGADGKVYTISEKSGKLMSYDAAGAGSVVMEGILGHSILAMPTGALYMTTNGDKPREEGTVWLIKDGKKTQVDRGIKFATGMAYRPDQWLLTVAEGHSKWAYSFQINEDGTLQNKERFFHLYVADWEDDAGPECVCYSIEGRQFIATKSGVQISADDGPTQIILPVPDRSRVTAVAIGGKDKDMLYAFCGNKIWKRKILQHAMGAWSPWTKMTGSKL
;
A
#
# COMPACT_ATOMS: atom_id res chain seq x y z
N MET A 1 25.37 -70.94 5.97
CA MET A 1 24.20 -71.43 5.21
C MET A 1 23.18 -70.31 5.30
N THR A 2 23.04 -69.59 4.31
CA THR A 2 22.20 -69.43 3.18
C THR A 2 22.54 -68.12 2.46
N SER A 3 22.81 -68.26 1.17
CA SER A 3 23.20 -67.22 0.25
C SER A 3 22.08 -66.22 -0.03
N ILE A 4 22.38 -64.93 -0.07
CA ILE A 4 21.50 -63.90 -0.61
C ILE A 4 22.16 -63.37 -1.91
N SER A 5 21.53 -63.66 -3.02
CA SER A 5 21.89 -63.21 -4.36
C SER A 5 21.64 -61.73 -4.52
N ILE A 6 22.65 -61.00 -5.02
CA ILE A 6 22.60 -59.58 -5.38
C ILE A 6 22.06 -59.50 -6.83
N LEU A 7 20.86 -58.93 -6.97
CA LEU A 7 20.30 -58.51 -8.26
C LEU A 7 20.79 -57.08 -8.57
N ARG A 8 21.69 -56.97 -9.55
CA ARG A 8 22.03 -55.69 -10.18
C ARG A 8 20.86 -55.20 -11.05
N ARG A 9 20.23 -54.13 -10.66
CA ARG A 9 19.32 -53.35 -11.52
C ARG A 9 20.12 -52.20 -12.17
N THR A 10 20.25 -52.29 -13.48
CA THR A 10 20.75 -51.23 -14.37
C THR A 10 19.72 -50.08 -14.37
N PHE A 11 20.08 -48.94 -13.87
CA PHE A 11 19.28 -47.72 -14.02
C PHE A 11 19.62 -47.10 -15.40
N LEU A 12 18.63 -47.09 -16.28
CA LEU A 12 18.61 -46.26 -17.50
C LEU A 12 18.40 -44.82 -17.03
N ALA A 13 19.39 -43.97 -17.26
CA ALA A 13 19.22 -42.51 -17.03
C ALA A 13 18.35 -41.94 -18.15
N ALA A 14 17.09 -41.72 -17.87
CA ALA A 14 16.24 -40.85 -18.69
C ALA A 14 16.53 -39.41 -18.29
N SER A 15 17.21 -38.68 -19.16
CA SER A 15 17.35 -37.23 -19.04
C SER A 15 15.97 -36.57 -19.21
N LEU A 16 15.34 -36.20 -18.08
CA LEU A 16 14.21 -35.26 -18.10
C LEU A 16 14.77 -33.86 -18.42
N ALA A 17 14.50 -33.41 -19.63
CA ALA A 17 14.64 -32.02 -19.98
C ALA A 17 13.62 -31.23 -19.12
N PHE A 18 14.10 -30.51 -18.12
CA PHE A 18 13.30 -29.54 -17.40
C PHE A 18 12.91 -28.40 -18.34
N SER A 19 11.68 -28.43 -18.80
CA SER A 19 11.06 -27.29 -19.47
C SER A 19 10.84 -26.20 -18.42
N THR A 20 11.67 -25.15 -18.42
CA THR A 20 11.43 -23.94 -17.61
C THR A 20 10.14 -23.30 -18.10
N CYS A 21 9.03 -23.54 -17.38
CA CYS A 21 7.83 -22.72 -17.51
C CYS A 21 8.18 -21.30 -17.04
N LEU A 22 8.16 -20.34 -17.96
CA LEU A 22 8.10 -18.93 -17.63
C LEU A 22 6.84 -18.68 -16.80
N SER A 23 7.01 -18.17 -15.57
CA SER A 23 5.91 -17.60 -14.77
C SER A 23 5.20 -16.52 -15.58
N ALA A 24 3.92 -16.31 -15.31
CA ALA A 24 3.09 -15.32 -15.98
C ALA A 24 3.67 -13.90 -15.78
N GLU A 25 4.52 -13.46 -16.71
CA GLU A 25 4.97 -12.06 -16.80
C GLU A 25 3.88 -11.27 -17.52
N ASP A 26 3.51 -10.11 -16.97
CA ASP A 26 2.67 -9.13 -17.66
C ASP A 26 3.49 -8.50 -18.80
N TRP A 27 3.32 -9.05 -19.97
CA TRP A 27 4.03 -8.64 -21.17
C TRP A 27 3.32 -7.42 -21.78
N GLY A 28 3.94 -6.24 -21.71
CA GLY A 28 3.42 -5.00 -22.31
C GLY A 28 3.36 -5.01 -23.85
N ALA A 29 3.63 -3.88 -24.48
CA ALA A 29 3.68 -3.76 -25.95
C ALA A 29 5.06 -4.12 -26.51
N TYR A 30 5.09 -4.96 -27.54
CA TYR A 30 6.30 -5.52 -28.14
C TYR A 30 6.34 -5.38 -29.65
N VAL A 31 7.55 -5.39 -30.19
CA VAL A 31 7.82 -5.70 -31.60
C VAL A 31 8.30 -7.14 -31.67
N ILE A 32 7.70 -7.92 -32.58
CA ILE A 32 8.05 -9.32 -32.84
C ILE A 32 8.76 -9.39 -34.17
N THR A 33 9.97 -9.96 -34.20
CA THR A 33 10.86 -9.99 -35.38
C THR A 33 11.27 -11.43 -35.65
N PRO A 34 11.13 -11.95 -36.86
CA PRO A 34 11.64 -13.29 -37.17
C PRO A 34 13.18 -13.34 -37.15
N VAL A 35 13.76 -14.41 -36.65
CA VAL A 35 15.24 -14.59 -36.60
C VAL A 35 15.80 -14.72 -37.99
N SER A 36 15.09 -15.36 -38.90
CA SER A 36 15.44 -15.56 -40.32
C SER A 36 15.43 -14.26 -41.15
N ALA A 37 14.62 -13.27 -40.72
CA ALA A 37 14.50 -11.98 -41.41
C ALA A 37 14.58 -10.80 -40.37
N PRO A 38 15.76 -10.52 -39.79
CA PRO A 38 15.94 -9.61 -38.67
C PRO A 38 15.68 -8.12 -39.01
N ALA A 39 15.59 -7.79 -40.29
CA ALA A 39 15.22 -6.44 -40.78
C ALA A 39 13.70 -6.24 -40.89
N MET A 40 12.89 -7.28 -40.67
CA MET A 40 11.43 -7.26 -40.79
C MET A 40 10.77 -7.39 -39.41
N VAL A 41 9.50 -6.98 -39.33
CA VAL A 41 8.69 -7.08 -38.10
C VAL A 41 7.32 -7.69 -38.42
N LEU A 42 6.77 -8.44 -37.48
CA LEU A 42 5.41 -8.98 -37.56
C LEU A 42 4.40 -7.84 -37.61
N GLU A 43 3.47 -7.89 -38.58
CA GLU A 43 2.41 -6.88 -38.70
C GLU A 43 1.05 -7.47 -39.09
N ALA A 44 -0.02 -6.78 -38.66
CA ALA A 44 -1.35 -7.01 -39.18
C ALA A 44 -1.51 -6.27 -40.51
N VAL A 45 -1.88 -6.97 -41.57
CA VAL A 45 -2.02 -6.38 -42.92
C VAL A 45 -3.08 -5.26 -42.87
N ASP A 46 -2.69 -4.09 -43.38
CA ASP A 46 -3.51 -2.88 -43.50
C ASP A 46 -4.19 -2.41 -42.20
N ALA A 47 -3.65 -2.78 -41.05
CA ALA A 47 -4.27 -2.56 -39.72
C ALA A 47 -5.74 -3.03 -39.67
N GLY A 48 -6.04 -4.14 -40.35
CA GLY A 48 -7.41 -4.66 -40.44
C GLY A 48 -8.03 -4.99 -39.08
N THR A 49 -9.31 -4.68 -38.95
CA THR A 49 -10.08 -4.89 -37.71
C THR A 49 -11.14 -6.00 -37.85
N ALA A 50 -11.20 -6.65 -39.01
CA ALA A 50 -12.11 -7.76 -39.27
C ALA A 50 -11.49 -9.10 -38.87
N GLU A 51 -12.33 -10.08 -38.51
CA GLU A 51 -11.92 -11.47 -38.39
C GLU A 51 -11.32 -11.99 -39.72
N GLY A 52 -10.28 -12.83 -39.63
CA GLY A 52 -9.56 -13.30 -40.78
C GLY A 52 -8.52 -12.34 -41.34
N THR A 53 -8.33 -11.14 -40.73
CA THR A 53 -7.26 -10.22 -41.11
C THR A 53 -5.92 -10.96 -41.11
N ARG A 54 -5.22 -10.93 -42.25
CA ARG A 54 -3.94 -11.63 -42.44
C ARG A 54 -2.83 -10.98 -41.62
N VAL A 55 -1.90 -11.81 -41.21
CA VAL A 55 -0.65 -11.41 -40.57
C VAL A 55 0.51 -11.69 -41.49
N SER A 56 1.47 -10.80 -41.59
CA SER A 56 2.66 -10.89 -42.41
C SER A 56 3.87 -10.28 -41.71
N ILE A 57 5.05 -10.41 -42.31
CA ILE A 57 6.18 -9.53 -41.96
C ILE A 57 6.21 -8.31 -42.86
N GLY A 58 6.68 -7.17 -42.32
CA GLY A 58 6.77 -5.91 -43.03
C GLY A 58 7.99 -5.10 -42.63
N ASN A 59 8.31 -4.06 -43.43
CA ASN A 59 9.36 -3.10 -43.06
C ASN A 59 9.04 -2.39 -41.74
N PRO A 60 10.00 -2.22 -40.82
CA PRO A 60 9.75 -1.56 -39.54
C PRO A 60 9.47 -0.04 -39.74
N VAL A 61 8.23 0.36 -39.63
CA VAL A 61 7.79 1.77 -39.72
C VAL A 61 7.24 2.30 -38.39
N GLY A 62 7.25 1.48 -37.33
CA GLY A 62 6.78 1.89 -35.99
C GLY A 62 5.28 2.11 -35.86
N ALA A 63 4.49 1.69 -36.86
CA ALA A 63 3.04 1.85 -36.87
C ALA A 63 2.34 0.97 -35.83
N PRO A 64 1.14 1.31 -35.33
CA PRO A 64 0.37 0.50 -34.37
C PRO A 64 0.15 -0.95 -34.82
N LYS A 65 0.03 -1.21 -36.13
CA LYS A 65 -0.13 -2.55 -36.72
C LYS A 65 1.09 -3.48 -36.53
N GLN A 66 2.25 -2.92 -36.13
CA GLN A 66 3.51 -3.63 -35.87
C GLN A 66 3.81 -3.77 -34.36
N LYS A 67 2.86 -3.36 -33.52
CA LYS A 67 2.99 -3.39 -32.07
C LYS A 67 2.02 -4.41 -31.52
N TRP A 68 2.49 -5.28 -30.64
CA TRP A 68 1.75 -6.41 -30.13
C TRP A 68 1.70 -6.40 -28.60
N MET A 69 0.51 -6.55 -28.05
CA MET A 69 0.28 -6.73 -26.63
C MET A 69 0.27 -8.21 -26.31
N ILE A 70 1.08 -8.67 -25.37
CA ILE A 70 1.12 -10.05 -24.91
C ILE A 70 0.38 -10.12 -23.58
N VAL A 71 -0.76 -10.83 -23.54
CA VAL A 71 -1.70 -10.85 -22.42
C VAL A 71 -1.80 -12.27 -21.85
N PRO A 72 -1.53 -12.49 -20.55
CA PRO A 72 -1.65 -13.81 -19.92
C PRO A 72 -3.06 -14.38 -20.03
N LYS A 73 -3.16 -15.70 -20.27
CA LYS A 73 -4.41 -16.47 -20.32
C LYS A 73 -4.45 -17.65 -19.34
N GLY A 74 -3.47 -17.72 -18.44
CA GLY A 74 -3.31 -18.83 -17.50
C GLY A 74 -2.53 -20.02 -18.08
N ASP A 75 -2.09 -20.94 -17.22
CA ASP A 75 -1.37 -22.19 -17.58
C ASP A 75 -0.11 -21.97 -18.44
N GLY A 76 0.56 -20.79 -18.36
CA GLY A 76 1.72 -20.45 -19.19
C GLY A 76 1.40 -20.14 -20.66
N PHE A 77 0.14 -19.86 -20.99
CA PHE A 77 -0.31 -19.43 -22.30
C PHE A 77 -0.67 -17.94 -22.34
N TYR A 78 -0.53 -17.35 -23.53
CA TYR A 78 -0.74 -15.92 -23.79
C TYR A 78 -1.64 -15.70 -25.01
N ALA A 79 -2.44 -14.61 -24.97
CA ALA A 79 -3.02 -14.03 -26.17
C ALA A 79 -2.04 -12.96 -26.71
N ILE A 80 -1.83 -12.90 -28.04
CA ILE A 80 -0.99 -11.93 -28.70
C ILE A 80 -1.90 -11.01 -29.51
N LYS A 81 -2.11 -9.77 -29.03
CA LYS A 81 -3.09 -8.81 -29.57
C LYS A 81 -2.40 -7.67 -30.29
N PRO A 82 -2.91 -7.18 -31.44
CA PRO A 82 -2.40 -5.95 -32.02
C PRO A 82 -2.69 -4.75 -31.11
N SER A 83 -1.75 -3.83 -30.94
CA SER A 83 -1.86 -2.72 -29.97
C SER A 83 -3.03 -1.77 -30.25
N TYR A 84 -3.58 -1.78 -31.46
CA TYR A 84 -4.72 -0.94 -31.86
C TYR A 84 -6.09 -1.60 -31.61
N SER A 85 -6.13 -2.85 -31.11
CA SER A 85 -7.39 -3.56 -30.83
C SER A 85 -7.33 -4.34 -29.53
N THR A 86 -8.34 -4.14 -28.69
CA THR A 86 -8.53 -4.92 -27.43
C THR A 86 -9.30 -6.20 -27.66
N THR A 87 -10.00 -6.33 -28.79
CA THR A 87 -10.90 -7.45 -29.10
C THR A 87 -10.27 -8.53 -29.98
N LEU A 88 -9.26 -8.20 -30.78
CA LEU A 88 -8.59 -9.14 -31.70
C LEU A 88 -7.37 -9.77 -31.07
N THR A 89 -7.06 -11.01 -31.47
CA THR A 89 -5.84 -11.74 -31.09
C THR A 89 -5.30 -12.58 -32.24
N LEU A 90 -3.99 -12.88 -32.23
CA LEU A 90 -3.40 -13.85 -33.13
C LEU A 90 -4.04 -15.23 -32.94
N ALA A 91 -4.43 -15.84 -34.03
CA ALA A 91 -5.07 -17.15 -34.07
C ALA A 91 -4.54 -17.99 -35.24
N VAL A 92 -4.53 -19.31 -35.08
CA VAL A 92 -4.40 -20.21 -36.19
C VAL A 92 -5.77 -20.33 -36.87
N ALA A 93 -5.84 -20.00 -38.16
CA ALA A 93 -7.10 -19.93 -38.91
C ALA A 93 -7.93 -21.22 -38.75
N GLU A 94 -9.21 -21.05 -38.31
CA GLU A 94 -10.16 -22.14 -38.11
C GLU A 94 -9.67 -23.27 -37.19
N GLY A 95 -8.62 -23.03 -36.37
CA GLY A 95 -8.00 -24.02 -35.51
C GLY A 95 -7.30 -25.16 -36.28
N GLY A 96 -6.84 -24.90 -37.49
CA GLY A 96 -6.13 -25.89 -38.31
C GLY A 96 -4.83 -26.39 -37.65
N VAL A 97 -4.47 -27.64 -37.95
CA VAL A 97 -3.26 -28.28 -37.36
C VAL A 97 -2.26 -28.77 -38.45
N LYS A 98 -2.47 -28.38 -39.70
CA LYS A 98 -1.61 -28.75 -40.81
C LYS A 98 -0.54 -27.69 -41.05
N ASN A 99 0.63 -28.12 -41.48
CA ASN A 99 1.65 -27.21 -42.02
C ASN A 99 1.07 -26.32 -43.12
N GLY A 100 1.41 -25.05 -43.12
CA GLY A 100 0.88 -24.07 -44.06
C GLY A 100 -0.50 -23.46 -43.65
N THR A 101 -1.04 -23.80 -42.49
CA THR A 101 -2.25 -23.15 -41.98
C THR A 101 -1.96 -21.68 -41.62
N ASN A 102 -2.70 -20.74 -42.21
CA ASN A 102 -2.46 -19.30 -42.00
C ASN A 102 -2.60 -18.85 -40.53
N ILE A 103 -1.79 -17.89 -40.14
CA ILE A 103 -1.99 -17.15 -38.92
C ILE A 103 -2.76 -15.87 -39.28
N VAL A 104 -3.83 -15.59 -38.54
CA VAL A 104 -4.77 -14.50 -38.75
C VAL A 104 -5.14 -13.79 -37.46
N LEU A 105 -5.87 -12.69 -37.53
CA LEU A 105 -6.53 -12.09 -36.38
C LEU A 105 -7.97 -12.62 -36.27
N GLU A 106 -8.36 -13.05 -35.09
CA GLU A 106 -9.73 -13.41 -34.72
C GLU A 106 -10.18 -12.68 -33.47
N THR A 107 -11.50 -12.58 -33.26
CA THR A 107 -12.03 -12.09 -31.98
C THR A 107 -11.59 -13.01 -30.84
N ASP A 108 -10.97 -12.42 -29.79
CA ASP A 108 -10.48 -13.15 -28.63
C ASP A 108 -11.65 -13.80 -27.86
N SER A 109 -11.86 -15.06 -28.10
CA SER A 109 -12.90 -15.89 -27.50
C SER A 109 -12.32 -16.98 -26.58
N GLY A 110 -11.02 -16.94 -26.31
CA GLY A 110 -10.32 -17.89 -25.43
C GLY A 110 -10.21 -19.31 -26.01
N LYS A 111 -10.29 -19.46 -27.33
CA LYS A 111 -10.16 -20.77 -27.99
C LYS A 111 -8.71 -21.25 -27.94
N PRO A 112 -8.42 -22.58 -27.89
CA PRO A 112 -7.05 -23.09 -27.79
C PRO A 112 -6.12 -22.66 -28.92
N TRP A 113 -6.61 -22.35 -30.09
CA TRP A 113 -5.81 -21.86 -31.24
C TRP A 113 -5.55 -20.35 -31.21
N GLN A 114 -6.07 -19.66 -30.19
CA GLN A 114 -5.83 -18.25 -29.88
C GLN A 114 -4.87 -18.09 -28.70
N MET A 115 -4.42 -19.19 -28.12
CA MET A 115 -3.56 -19.22 -26.95
C MET A 115 -2.17 -19.73 -27.34
N TRP A 116 -1.14 -18.95 -27.04
CA TRP A 116 0.23 -19.20 -27.47
C TRP A 116 1.15 -19.44 -26.28
N LYS A 117 1.92 -20.52 -26.31
CA LYS A 117 3.06 -20.71 -25.43
C LYS A 117 4.25 -19.97 -26.04
N ILE A 118 4.89 -19.11 -25.26
CA ILE A 118 6.10 -18.38 -25.66
C ILE A 118 7.28 -19.11 -25.01
N GLN A 119 7.93 -19.95 -25.77
CA GLN A 119 9.01 -20.80 -25.28
C GLN A 119 10.37 -20.21 -25.67
N LYS A 120 11.22 -19.90 -24.68
CA LYS A 120 12.57 -19.39 -24.89
C LYS A 120 13.48 -20.52 -25.36
N ASN A 121 14.28 -20.26 -26.39
CA ASN A 121 15.27 -21.16 -26.95
C ASN A 121 16.66 -20.89 -26.36
N GLU A 122 17.59 -21.86 -26.46
CA GLU A 122 18.95 -21.73 -25.91
C GLU A 122 19.73 -20.54 -26.47
N ALA A 123 19.47 -20.13 -27.72
CA ALA A 123 20.07 -18.96 -28.35
C ALA A 123 19.42 -17.60 -27.97
N GLY A 124 18.45 -17.59 -27.03
CA GLY A 124 17.77 -16.38 -26.56
C GLY A 124 16.63 -15.89 -27.46
N SER A 125 16.30 -16.60 -28.52
CA SER A 125 15.07 -16.41 -29.32
C SER A 125 13.89 -17.13 -28.69
N TYR A 126 12.69 -17.00 -29.30
CA TYR A 126 11.46 -17.62 -28.82
C TYR A 126 10.75 -18.39 -29.89
N SER A 127 10.13 -19.52 -29.54
CA SER A 127 9.16 -20.23 -30.37
C SER A 127 7.75 -19.91 -29.90
N LEU A 128 6.84 -19.57 -30.80
CA LEU A 128 5.45 -19.27 -30.55
C LEU A 128 4.59 -20.47 -30.89
N ILE A 129 4.10 -21.21 -29.91
CA ILE A 129 3.47 -22.53 -30.03
C ILE A 129 2.00 -22.44 -29.62
N PRO A 130 1.04 -22.72 -30.53
CA PRO A 130 -0.38 -22.63 -30.17
C PRO A 130 -0.80 -23.84 -29.31
N ARG A 131 -1.69 -23.59 -28.32
CA ARG A 131 -2.11 -24.59 -27.32
C ARG A 131 -2.72 -25.85 -27.93
N HIS A 132 -3.47 -25.72 -29.03
CA HIS A 132 -4.14 -26.85 -29.71
C HIS A 132 -3.21 -27.71 -30.55
N ALA A 133 -2.03 -27.20 -30.93
CA ALA A 133 -1.08 -27.90 -31.78
C ALA A 133 0.35 -27.80 -31.19
N PRO A 134 0.68 -28.54 -30.10
CA PRO A 134 1.91 -28.35 -29.33
C PRO A 134 3.17 -28.84 -30.05
N THR A 135 3.06 -29.49 -31.22
CA THR A 135 4.17 -29.93 -32.06
C THR A 135 4.45 -28.97 -33.22
N GLN A 136 3.72 -27.85 -33.28
CA GLN A 136 3.82 -26.83 -34.33
C GLN A 136 4.08 -25.47 -33.76
N GLY A 137 4.74 -24.58 -34.51
CA GLY A 137 5.06 -23.23 -34.14
C GLY A 137 4.71 -22.25 -35.26
N MET A 138 4.66 -20.97 -34.90
CA MET A 138 4.50 -19.89 -35.86
C MET A 138 5.75 -19.76 -36.73
N ASP A 139 5.59 -19.81 -38.04
CA ASP A 139 6.62 -19.82 -39.10
C ASP A 139 6.49 -18.61 -40.02
N ASP A 140 7.61 -18.08 -40.48
CA ASP A 140 7.67 -16.96 -41.43
C ASP A 140 7.74 -17.42 -42.91
N LEU A 141 7.06 -18.49 -43.22
CA LEU A 141 6.92 -19.10 -44.53
C LEU A 141 8.28 -19.33 -45.25
N GLY A 142 9.17 -20.08 -44.58
CA GLY A 142 10.45 -20.51 -45.14
C GLY A 142 11.49 -19.41 -45.31
N GLY A 143 11.45 -18.36 -44.44
CA GLY A 143 12.48 -17.34 -44.31
C GLY A 143 12.50 -16.29 -45.40
N LYS A 144 11.38 -15.99 -46.02
CA LYS A 144 11.29 -14.94 -47.01
C LYS A 144 11.54 -13.57 -46.35
N GLN A 145 12.55 -12.86 -46.85
CA GLN A 145 12.97 -11.57 -46.35
C GLN A 145 12.32 -10.38 -47.08
N GLU A 146 11.06 -10.51 -47.50
CA GLU A 146 10.33 -9.49 -48.23
C GLU A 146 9.04 -9.09 -47.55
N ALA A 147 8.70 -7.79 -47.58
CA ALA A 147 7.48 -7.28 -47.01
C ALA A 147 6.22 -7.94 -47.60
N GLY A 148 5.27 -8.34 -46.77
CA GLY A 148 4.06 -9.06 -47.15
C GLY A 148 4.21 -10.60 -47.16
N ALA A 149 5.39 -11.14 -46.81
CA ALA A 149 5.54 -12.58 -46.65
C ALA A 149 4.61 -13.09 -45.54
N LYS A 150 3.91 -14.17 -45.81
CA LYS A 150 2.88 -14.76 -44.97
C LYS A 150 3.47 -15.39 -43.71
N ILE A 151 2.67 -15.45 -42.69
CA ILE A 151 2.92 -16.20 -41.48
C ILE A 151 1.97 -17.37 -41.44
N ASP A 152 2.53 -18.57 -41.18
CA ASP A 152 1.72 -19.78 -41.09
C ASP A 152 2.15 -20.66 -39.92
N LEU A 153 1.59 -21.85 -39.86
CA LEU A 153 1.87 -22.88 -38.86
C LEU A 153 2.74 -23.96 -39.47
N TRP A 154 3.87 -24.29 -38.85
CA TRP A 154 4.77 -25.35 -39.30
C TRP A 154 5.25 -26.25 -38.17
N LYS A 155 5.61 -27.48 -38.50
CA LYS A 155 6.15 -28.44 -37.52
C LYS A 155 7.44 -27.89 -36.89
N ILE A 156 7.52 -27.87 -35.57
CA ILE A 156 8.68 -27.36 -34.83
C ILE A 156 9.94 -28.17 -35.17
N ASN A 157 10.98 -27.45 -35.54
CA ASN A 157 12.35 -27.92 -35.64
C ASN A 157 13.23 -26.91 -34.88
N PRO A 158 13.88 -27.31 -33.76
CA PRO A 158 14.68 -26.37 -32.94
C PRO A 158 15.84 -25.70 -33.68
N ASN A 159 16.30 -26.29 -34.76
CA ASN A 159 17.40 -25.74 -35.56
C ASN A 159 16.95 -24.85 -36.71
N ASP A 160 15.64 -24.66 -36.85
CA ASP A 160 15.05 -23.90 -37.95
C ASP A 160 14.79 -22.46 -37.53
N GLN A 161 15.51 -21.51 -38.13
CA GLN A 161 15.40 -20.09 -37.81
C GLN A 161 14.05 -19.47 -38.22
N HIS A 162 13.30 -20.10 -39.13
CA HIS A 162 11.98 -19.63 -39.56
C HIS A 162 10.92 -19.75 -38.46
N LEU A 163 11.12 -20.65 -37.49
CA LEU A 163 10.26 -20.90 -36.34
C LEU A 163 10.70 -20.14 -35.10
N GLN A 164 11.68 -19.25 -35.24
CA GLN A 164 12.29 -18.53 -34.14
C GLN A 164 12.04 -17.00 -34.25
N TRP A 165 11.70 -16.40 -33.14
CA TRP A 165 11.27 -14.99 -33.06
C TRP A 165 12.06 -14.24 -32.00
N GLN A 166 12.40 -12.99 -32.29
CA GLN A 166 12.86 -12.03 -31.29
C GLN A 166 11.66 -11.22 -30.83
N ILE A 167 11.48 -11.10 -29.52
CA ILE A 167 10.40 -10.32 -28.90
C ILE A 167 11.06 -9.17 -28.14
N LYS A 168 10.94 -7.94 -28.66
CA LYS A 168 11.60 -6.76 -28.09
C LYS A 168 10.56 -5.78 -27.53
N PRO A 169 10.71 -5.30 -26.28
CA PRO A 169 9.83 -4.30 -25.73
C PRO A 169 9.95 -2.97 -26.50
N LEU A 170 8.84 -2.25 -26.63
CA LEU A 170 8.83 -0.91 -27.22
C LEU A 170 9.35 0.09 -26.19
N ALA A 171 10.40 0.84 -26.57
CA ALA A 171 10.88 1.96 -25.78
C ALA A 171 9.78 3.05 -25.69
N GLY A 172 9.33 3.36 -24.47
CA GLY A 172 8.37 4.44 -24.22
C GLY A 172 6.91 4.02 -24.03
N SER A 173 6.55 2.74 -24.03
CA SER A 173 5.23 2.34 -23.51
C SER A 173 5.28 2.33 -22.00
N ALA A 174 4.78 3.39 -21.38
CA ALA A 174 4.46 3.43 -19.96
C ALA A 174 3.24 2.54 -19.69
N ILE A 175 3.44 1.23 -19.69
CA ILE A 175 2.73 0.30 -18.83
C ILE A 175 3.83 -0.27 -17.94
N ALA A 176 3.83 0.19 -16.71
CA ALA A 176 4.71 -0.29 -15.66
C ALA A 176 4.54 -1.80 -15.52
N GLY A 177 5.59 -2.58 -15.87
CA GLY A 177 5.62 -3.99 -15.54
C GLY A 177 6.18 -4.87 -16.63
N ALA A 178 7.33 -4.62 -17.12
CA ALA A 178 8.42 -5.49 -17.57
C ALA A 178 9.44 -4.60 -18.26
N VAL A 179 10.05 -3.75 -17.50
CA VAL A 179 11.46 -3.52 -17.76
C VAL A 179 12.04 -4.91 -17.58
N ALA A 180 12.57 -5.55 -18.64
CA ALA A 180 13.76 -6.32 -18.41
C ALA A 180 14.58 -5.39 -17.53
N GLU A 181 14.70 -5.70 -16.26
CA GLU A 181 15.57 -4.98 -15.36
C GLU A 181 16.86 -4.91 -16.13
N ALA A 182 17.20 -3.75 -16.67
CA ALA A 182 18.55 -3.49 -17.11
C ALA A 182 19.32 -3.91 -15.88
N ALA A 183 20.08 -5.00 -15.99
CA ALA A 183 20.69 -5.66 -14.83
C ALA A 183 21.19 -4.52 -13.98
N ALA A 184 20.55 -4.32 -12.83
CA ALA A 184 20.76 -3.11 -12.06
C ALA A 184 22.27 -3.04 -11.92
N PRO A 185 22.88 -1.92 -12.21
CA PRO A 185 24.32 -1.83 -12.34
C PRO A 185 24.90 -2.62 -11.19
N THR A 186 25.63 -3.69 -11.51
CA THR A 186 26.18 -4.60 -10.51
C THR A 186 26.98 -3.72 -9.58
N TYR A 187 26.57 -3.69 -8.30
CA TYR A 187 27.32 -2.95 -7.31
C TYR A 187 28.74 -3.51 -7.30
N GLU A 188 29.70 -2.70 -7.69
CA GLU A 188 31.10 -3.03 -7.57
C GLU A 188 31.57 -2.52 -6.19
N ALA A 189 31.83 -3.48 -5.28
CA ALA A 189 32.38 -3.14 -3.98
C ALA A 189 33.70 -2.37 -4.15
N PRO A 190 33.89 -1.23 -3.46
CA PRO A 190 35.12 -0.47 -3.58
C PRO A 190 36.32 -1.31 -3.16
N VAL A 191 37.37 -1.26 -3.98
CA VAL A 191 38.61 -1.95 -3.67
C VAL A 191 39.38 -1.10 -2.65
N ILE A 192 39.46 -1.58 -1.43
CA ILE A 192 40.24 -0.98 -0.35
C ILE A 192 41.28 -2.00 0.14
N LYS A 193 42.49 -1.52 0.45
CA LYS A 193 43.49 -2.43 1.02
C LYS A 193 43.13 -2.76 2.47
N PRO A 194 43.33 -4.03 2.91
CA PRO A 194 43.03 -4.43 4.27
C PRO A 194 43.70 -3.58 5.35
N GLU A 195 44.90 -3.08 5.10
CA GLU A 195 45.65 -2.20 6.00
C GLU A 195 45.00 -0.83 6.19
N ASP A 196 44.15 -0.38 5.26
CA ASP A 196 43.50 0.93 5.35
C ASP A 196 42.16 0.83 6.12
N ILE A 197 41.72 -0.39 6.48
CA ILE A 197 40.53 -0.61 7.28
C ILE A 197 40.86 -0.61 8.75
N LEU A 198 40.47 0.42 9.46
CA LEU A 198 40.73 0.54 10.91
C LEU A 198 39.72 -0.33 11.69
N PRO A 199 40.17 -1.30 12.50
CA PRO A 199 39.28 -2.14 13.27
C PRO A 199 38.59 -1.35 14.39
N GLY A 200 37.27 -1.42 14.45
CA GLY A 200 36.47 -0.84 15.52
C GLY A 200 36.33 -1.77 16.74
N ALA A 201 35.89 -1.19 17.85
CA ALA A 201 35.69 -1.89 19.12
C ALA A 201 34.33 -2.60 19.18
N ILE A 202 34.31 -3.74 19.88
CA ILE A 202 33.06 -4.46 20.25
C ILE A 202 32.86 -4.33 21.76
N LYS A 203 31.65 -3.93 22.15
CA LYS A 203 31.17 -3.93 23.53
C LYS A 203 29.96 -4.84 23.64
N GLN A 204 29.75 -5.44 24.81
CA GLN A 204 28.63 -6.35 25.07
C GLN A 204 27.97 -6.00 26.40
N THR A 205 26.66 -6.11 26.44
CA THR A 205 25.85 -5.93 27.65
C THR A 205 24.57 -6.73 27.56
N GLN A 206 23.79 -6.75 28.65
CA GLN A 206 22.43 -7.30 28.65
C GLN A 206 21.44 -6.20 29.01
N PHE A 207 20.29 -6.22 28.34
CA PHE A 207 19.16 -5.37 28.64
C PHE A 207 18.01 -6.19 29.25
N ASN A 208 17.61 -5.85 30.49
CA ASN A 208 16.62 -6.61 31.27
C ASN A 208 15.59 -5.72 31.98
N GLN A 209 15.45 -4.46 31.56
CA GLN A 209 14.59 -3.47 32.21
C GLN A 209 13.50 -2.90 31.26
N SER A 210 13.12 -3.67 30.23
CA SER A 210 12.10 -3.23 29.30
C SER A 210 10.74 -3.07 29.99
N LYS A 211 10.09 -1.94 29.73
CA LYS A 211 8.70 -1.69 30.11
C LYS A 211 7.74 -2.12 29.00
N VAL A 212 8.18 -2.06 27.74
CA VAL A 212 7.41 -2.52 26.57
C VAL A 212 7.29 -4.05 26.59
N PHE A 213 8.40 -4.75 26.92
CA PHE A 213 8.43 -6.22 27.02
C PHE A 213 8.88 -6.64 28.42
N PRO A 214 8.03 -6.51 29.45
CA PRO A 214 8.43 -6.66 30.84
C PRO A 214 8.96 -8.07 31.14
N GLY A 215 10.00 -8.12 31.99
CA GLY A 215 10.63 -9.36 32.48
C GLY A 215 11.56 -10.04 31.47
N THR A 216 11.68 -9.53 30.25
CA THR A 216 12.58 -10.10 29.24
C THR A 216 14.04 -9.71 29.46
N VAL A 217 14.94 -10.63 29.13
CA VAL A 217 16.39 -10.41 29.09
C VAL A 217 16.86 -10.61 27.66
N ARG A 218 17.78 -9.78 27.19
CA ARG A 218 18.37 -9.89 25.86
C ARG A 218 19.81 -9.45 25.81
N ASP A 219 20.62 -10.13 25.00
CA ASP A 219 21.99 -9.75 24.75
C ASP A 219 22.03 -8.62 23.73
N VAL A 220 22.91 -7.65 23.99
CA VAL A 220 23.16 -6.51 23.14
C VAL A 220 24.66 -6.42 22.86
N THR A 221 25.04 -6.39 21.60
CA THR A 221 26.41 -6.17 21.16
C THR A 221 26.47 -4.83 20.42
N VAL A 222 27.44 -3.98 20.78
CA VAL A 222 27.63 -2.67 20.19
C VAL A 222 28.97 -2.63 19.47
N PHE A 223 28.94 -2.28 18.20
CA PHE A 223 30.12 -1.99 17.38
C PHE A 223 30.37 -0.49 17.35
N ILE A 224 31.56 -0.07 17.72
CA ILE A 224 32.00 1.33 17.71
C ILE A 224 33.12 1.42 16.68
N PRO A 225 32.90 2.09 15.53
CA PRO A 225 33.92 2.20 14.50
C PRO A 225 35.13 3.06 14.98
N ALA A 226 36.30 2.74 14.50
CA ALA A 226 37.51 3.46 14.89
C ALA A 226 37.48 4.97 14.55
N GLN A 227 36.66 5.36 13.59
CA GLN A 227 36.48 6.77 13.17
C GLN A 227 35.55 7.56 14.10
N TYR A 228 34.90 6.92 15.07
CA TYR A 228 34.05 7.61 16.04
C TYR A 228 34.92 8.19 17.19
N ASP A 229 34.90 9.50 17.32
CA ASP A 229 35.72 10.25 18.33
C ASP A 229 34.84 10.91 19.43
N GLY A 230 33.52 10.73 19.38
CA GLY A 230 32.60 11.32 20.34
C GLY A 230 32.34 12.81 20.17
N SER A 231 32.97 13.49 19.21
CA SER A 231 32.77 14.94 18.98
C SER A 231 31.38 15.28 18.50
N LYS A 232 30.80 14.43 17.65
CA LYS A 232 29.43 14.55 17.07
C LYS A 232 28.62 13.30 17.29
N PRO A 233 27.28 13.39 17.28
CA PRO A 233 26.43 12.22 17.23
C PRO A 233 26.74 11.35 16.01
N ALA A 234 26.91 10.04 16.21
CA ALA A 234 27.08 9.05 15.15
C ALA A 234 25.74 8.63 14.56
N CYS A 235 25.74 8.24 13.29
CA CYS A 235 24.65 7.46 12.72
C CYS A 235 24.49 6.12 13.44
N VAL A 236 23.33 5.48 13.31
CA VAL A 236 23.01 4.23 14.03
C VAL A 236 22.55 3.17 13.03
N TYR A 237 23.10 1.99 13.15
CA TYR A 237 22.63 0.79 12.50
C TYR A 237 22.11 -0.18 13.55
N VAL A 238 20.85 -0.56 13.48
CA VAL A 238 20.24 -1.57 14.35
C VAL A 238 20.04 -2.87 13.58
N LYS A 239 20.52 -3.98 14.17
CA LYS A 239 20.36 -5.32 13.62
C LYS A 239 19.56 -6.19 14.56
N THR A 240 18.47 -6.77 14.07
CA THR A 240 17.71 -7.81 14.77
C THR A 240 18.48 -9.13 14.79
N ASP A 241 18.06 -10.08 15.67
CA ASP A 241 18.65 -11.41 15.82
C ASP A 241 20.13 -11.44 16.25
N GLY A 242 20.68 -10.31 16.68
CA GLY A 242 21.99 -10.24 17.34
C GLY A 242 23.19 -10.03 16.40
N TYR A 243 24.37 -10.20 16.97
CA TYR A 243 25.66 -9.85 16.35
C TYR A 243 26.07 -10.80 15.23
N ASN A 244 26.61 -10.22 14.15
CA ASN A 244 27.21 -10.93 13.03
C ASN A 244 28.58 -10.30 12.68
N ALA A 245 29.65 -11.10 12.77
CA ALA A 245 31.01 -10.64 12.50
C ALA A 245 31.26 -10.21 11.05
N ARG A 246 30.56 -10.82 10.05
CA ARG A 246 30.65 -10.40 8.64
C ARG A 246 30.05 -9.00 8.44
N GLU A 247 28.91 -8.72 9.07
CA GLU A 247 28.30 -7.39 8.98
C GLU A 247 29.20 -6.31 9.60
N LYS A 248 29.83 -6.61 10.74
CA LYS A 248 30.84 -5.71 11.33
C LYS A 248 31.96 -5.40 10.33
N ALA A 249 32.53 -6.41 9.69
CA ALA A 249 33.60 -6.23 8.70
C ALA A 249 33.12 -5.43 7.48
N PHE A 250 31.90 -5.66 7.01
CA PHE A 250 31.30 -4.87 5.94
C PHE A 250 31.07 -3.41 6.33
N MET A 251 30.60 -3.13 7.56
CA MET A 251 30.47 -1.77 8.07
C MET A 251 31.81 -1.04 8.10
N GLU A 252 32.88 -1.71 8.58
CA GLU A 252 34.24 -1.14 8.59
C GLU A 252 34.71 -0.75 7.18
N THR A 253 34.46 -1.63 6.20
CA THR A 253 34.77 -1.36 4.80
C THR A 253 34.00 -0.16 4.27
N LEU A 254 32.68 -0.12 4.44
CA LEU A 254 31.83 0.94 3.94
C LEU A 254 32.10 2.31 4.59
N ILE A 255 32.47 2.32 5.87
CA ILE A 255 32.86 3.55 6.57
C ILE A 255 34.21 4.04 6.06
N ALA A 256 35.19 3.15 5.85
CA ALA A 256 36.50 3.47 5.32
C ALA A 256 36.42 4.02 3.88
N THR A 257 35.54 3.48 3.04
CA THR A 257 35.29 3.91 1.66
C THR A 257 34.35 5.11 1.55
N LYS A 258 33.74 5.56 2.65
CA LYS A 258 32.77 6.66 2.72
C LYS A 258 31.42 6.38 2.02
N GLU A 259 31.12 5.14 1.76
CA GLU A 259 29.78 4.71 1.28
C GLU A 259 28.76 4.64 2.40
N MET A 260 29.23 4.58 3.64
CA MET A 260 28.44 4.66 4.86
C MET A 260 29.06 5.74 5.76
N PRO A 261 28.27 6.63 6.39
CA PRO A 261 28.79 7.58 7.37
C PRO A 261 29.36 6.84 8.59
N VAL A 262 30.03 7.56 9.49
CA VAL A 262 30.46 7.00 10.78
C VAL A 262 29.25 6.52 11.54
N THR A 263 29.08 5.20 11.64
CA THR A 263 27.86 4.54 12.10
C THR A 263 28.16 3.55 13.23
N ILE A 264 27.53 3.72 14.37
CA ILE A 264 27.56 2.76 15.48
C ILE A 264 26.56 1.65 15.21
N GLY A 265 27.01 0.38 15.28
CA GLY A 265 26.17 -0.79 15.13
C GLY A 265 25.63 -1.27 16.48
N VAL A 266 24.30 -1.46 16.58
CA VAL A 266 23.61 -2.02 17.74
C VAL A 266 22.94 -3.33 17.32
N PHE A 267 23.48 -4.44 17.74
CA PHE A 267 23.03 -5.80 17.42
C PHE A 267 22.25 -6.34 18.62
N VAL A 268 20.96 -6.54 18.49
CA VAL A 268 20.08 -6.92 19.58
C VAL A 268 19.41 -8.27 19.32
N LYS A 269 19.50 -9.18 20.28
CA LYS A 269 18.72 -10.43 20.26
C LYS A 269 17.29 -10.17 20.71
N PRO A 270 16.32 -10.96 20.22
CA PRO A 270 14.95 -10.91 20.76
C PRO A 270 14.94 -11.26 22.25
N GLY A 271 13.95 -10.76 22.96
CA GLY A 271 13.82 -11.00 24.39
C GLY A 271 13.52 -12.46 24.72
N THR A 272 14.06 -12.90 25.84
CA THR A 272 13.71 -14.17 26.47
C THR A 272 13.17 -13.88 27.87
N LEU A 273 11.99 -14.39 28.19
CA LEU A 273 11.46 -14.38 29.54
C LEU A 273 11.96 -15.66 30.25
N PRO A 274 12.88 -15.55 31.23
CA PRO A 274 13.42 -16.71 31.90
C PRO A 274 12.33 -17.48 32.63
N ALA A 275 12.41 -18.80 32.58
CA ALA A 275 11.52 -19.68 33.33
C ALA A 275 11.76 -19.56 34.86
N PRO A 276 10.68 -19.46 35.65
CA PRO A 276 10.82 -19.26 37.10
C PRO A 276 11.28 -20.51 37.85
N MET A 277 11.19 -21.69 37.22
CA MET A 277 11.50 -22.98 37.86
C MET A 277 12.47 -23.81 37.02
N LYS A 278 13.37 -24.50 37.71
CA LYS A 278 14.32 -25.43 37.07
C LYS A 278 13.56 -26.55 36.35
N GLY A 279 13.92 -26.78 35.09
CA GLY A 279 13.31 -27.80 34.23
C GLY A 279 12.09 -27.34 33.43
N THR A 280 11.71 -26.06 33.54
CA THR A 280 10.72 -25.44 32.67
C THR A 280 11.41 -24.65 31.55
N MET A 281 10.69 -24.43 30.43
CA MET A 281 11.24 -23.73 29.26
C MET A 281 11.11 -22.23 29.42
N ASP A 282 12.14 -21.49 29.00
CA ASP A 282 12.06 -20.06 28.78
C ASP A 282 11.05 -19.73 27.70
N ARG A 283 10.34 -18.59 27.82
CA ARG A 283 9.49 -18.06 26.75
C ARG A 283 10.34 -17.19 25.84
N ARG A 284 10.51 -17.65 24.61
CA ARG A 284 11.16 -16.86 23.56
C ARG A 284 10.17 -15.88 22.96
N ASN A 285 10.53 -14.61 22.94
CA ASN A 285 9.65 -13.54 22.46
C ASN A 285 9.85 -13.17 20.98
N ARG A 286 10.70 -13.86 20.22
CA ARG A 286 11.07 -13.46 18.86
C ARG A 286 9.84 -13.16 18.00
N ASP A 287 8.90 -14.09 17.90
CA ASP A 287 7.71 -13.95 17.08
C ASP A 287 6.75 -12.88 17.64
N LEU A 288 6.69 -12.74 18.97
CA LEU A 288 5.90 -11.70 19.62
C LEU A 288 6.44 -10.29 19.33
N GLU A 289 7.77 -10.14 19.39
CA GLU A 289 8.44 -8.85 19.23
C GLU A 289 8.61 -8.43 17.78
N TYR A 290 8.76 -9.40 16.86
CA TYR A 290 9.14 -9.15 15.48
C TYR A 290 8.00 -9.29 14.48
N ASP A 291 7.13 -10.28 14.62
CA ASP A 291 6.07 -10.51 13.63
C ASP A 291 4.81 -9.67 13.91
N GLY A 292 4.73 -8.98 15.05
CA GLY A 292 3.67 -8.03 15.33
C GLY A 292 3.78 -6.80 14.42
N VAL A 293 2.64 -6.39 13.87
CA VAL A 293 2.56 -5.23 12.97
C VAL A 293 2.27 -3.90 13.69
N GLY A 294 2.24 -3.91 15.03
CA GLY A 294 2.12 -2.74 15.90
C GLY A 294 3.44 -1.97 16.08
N ASP A 295 3.45 -0.97 16.97
CA ASP A 295 4.61 -0.09 17.21
C ASP A 295 5.49 -0.51 18.40
N GLU A 296 5.15 -1.63 19.07
CA GLU A 296 5.81 -2.06 20.31
C GLU A 296 7.33 -2.22 20.12
N ASN A 297 7.75 -2.85 19.02
CA ASN A 297 9.17 -3.10 18.79
C ASN A 297 9.94 -1.79 18.60
N VAL A 298 9.42 -0.83 17.82
CA VAL A 298 10.10 0.44 17.63
C VAL A 298 10.09 1.31 18.88
N ARG A 299 9.05 1.26 19.72
CA ARG A 299 9.04 1.91 21.05
C ARG A 299 10.13 1.32 21.93
N PHE A 300 10.25 0.01 21.98
CA PHE A 300 11.33 -0.68 22.69
C PHE A 300 12.71 -0.21 22.19
N LEU A 301 12.94 -0.24 20.87
CA LEU A 301 14.22 0.15 20.30
C LEU A 301 14.56 1.62 20.55
N ASN A 302 13.64 2.54 20.22
CA ASN A 302 13.89 3.97 20.25
C ASN A 302 13.83 4.57 21.65
N ASP A 303 12.85 4.16 22.47
CA ASP A 303 12.55 4.80 23.75
C ASP A 303 13.24 4.14 24.94
N GLU A 304 13.71 2.88 24.78
CA GLU A 304 14.35 2.11 25.86
C GLU A 304 15.78 1.70 25.52
N LEU A 305 15.98 0.94 24.42
CA LEU A 305 17.28 0.32 24.12
C LEU A 305 18.36 1.32 23.70
N LEU A 306 18.09 2.18 22.72
CA LEU A 306 19.08 3.14 22.21
C LEU A 306 19.50 4.15 23.28
N PRO A 307 18.62 4.72 24.12
CA PRO A 307 19.02 5.55 25.26
C PRO A 307 19.86 4.78 26.30
N PHE A 308 19.52 3.51 26.56
CA PHE A 308 20.33 2.66 27.45
C PHE A 308 21.73 2.44 26.89
N VAL A 309 21.87 2.05 25.61
CA VAL A 309 23.17 1.86 24.94
C VAL A 309 24.01 3.13 24.96
N ALA A 310 23.40 4.28 24.66
CA ALA A 310 24.06 5.58 24.69
C ALA A 310 24.65 5.89 26.07
N LYS A 311 23.89 5.64 27.14
CA LYS A 311 24.31 5.85 28.53
C LYS A 311 25.35 4.84 28.98
N GLU A 312 25.14 3.55 28.68
CA GLU A 312 26.00 2.45 29.14
C GLU A 312 27.43 2.54 28.62
N PHE A 313 27.58 3.04 27.38
CA PHE A 313 28.88 3.10 26.72
C PHE A 313 29.38 4.54 26.46
N ASP A 314 28.72 5.55 27.04
CA ASP A 314 29.04 6.98 26.86
C ASP A 314 29.11 7.39 25.37
N LEU A 315 28.04 7.06 24.61
CA LEU A 315 27.95 7.29 23.18
C LEU A 315 26.96 8.40 22.86
N LYS A 316 27.28 9.23 21.86
CA LYS A 316 26.34 10.17 21.26
C LYS A 316 25.74 9.54 20.02
N LEU A 317 24.48 9.09 20.12
CA LEU A 317 23.72 8.52 19.01
C LEU A 317 22.80 9.58 18.41
N SER A 318 22.77 9.73 17.08
CA SER A 318 21.81 10.63 16.44
C SER A 318 20.37 10.18 16.73
N PRO A 319 19.46 11.08 17.14
CA PRO A 319 18.06 10.76 17.31
C PRO A 319 17.24 10.82 16.01
N ASP A 320 17.82 11.37 14.93
CA ASP A 320 17.14 11.58 13.64
C ASP A 320 17.03 10.27 12.85
N GLY A 321 15.82 9.90 12.43
CA GLY A 321 15.58 8.72 11.60
C GLY A 321 16.35 8.72 10.28
N ASN A 322 16.70 9.91 9.74
CA ASN A 322 17.55 10.01 8.56
C ASN A 322 18.98 9.51 8.77
N ASP A 323 19.44 9.50 10.02
CA ASP A 323 20.75 9.00 10.42
C ASP A 323 20.70 7.56 10.93
N ARG A 324 19.54 6.88 10.78
CA ARG A 324 19.33 5.54 11.33
C ARG A 324 18.86 4.55 10.28
N CYS A 325 19.50 3.38 10.30
CA CYS A 325 19.17 2.23 9.50
C CYS A 325 18.81 1.05 10.41
N ILE A 326 17.82 0.26 10.03
CA ILE A 326 17.45 -0.98 10.72
C ILE A 326 17.40 -2.14 9.74
N SER A 327 17.84 -3.33 10.16
CA SER A 327 17.88 -4.50 9.30
C SER A 327 17.52 -5.80 9.99
N GLY A 328 17.09 -6.77 9.18
CA GLY A 328 16.82 -8.12 9.63
C GLY A 328 16.44 -9.08 8.53
N GLY A 329 16.38 -10.38 8.88
CA GLY A 329 15.89 -11.43 7.99
C GLY A 329 14.67 -12.11 8.58
N SER A 330 13.76 -12.63 7.74
CA SER A 330 12.56 -13.36 8.18
C SER A 330 11.68 -12.46 9.09
N SER A 331 11.29 -12.94 10.25
CA SER A 331 10.63 -12.11 11.29
C SER A 331 11.43 -10.83 11.60
N GLY A 332 12.76 -10.89 11.61
CA GLY A 332 13.59 -9.68 11.77
C GLY A 332 13.47 -8.68 10.61
N GLY A 333 13.19 -9.17 9.40
CA GLY A 333 12.96 -8.33 8.21
C GLY A 333 11.65 -7.54 8.30
N ILE A 334 10.55 -8.21 8.65
CA ILE A 334 9.28 -7.50 8.89
C ILE A 334 9.40 -6.55 10.08
N ALA A 335 10.08 -6.94 11.18
CA ALA A 335 10.31 -6.05 12.32
C ALA A 335 11.05 -4.77 11.93
N ALA A 336 12.06 -4.88 11.06
CA ALA A 336 12.80 -3.74 10.56
C ALA A 336 11.91 -2.77 9.77
N PHE A 337 11.09 -3.30 8.87
CA PHE A 337 10.16 -2.48 8.09
C PHE A 337 9.05 -1.89 8.97
N THR A 338 8.48 -2.67 9.88
CA THR A 338 7.46 -2.24 10.84
C THR A 338 7.96 -1.07 11.69
N ALA A 339 9.23 -1.10 12.13
CA ALA A 339 9.84 -0.01 12.89
C ALA A 339 9.85 1.31 12.09
N ALA A 340 10.32 1.28 10.85
CA ALA A 340 10.31 2.46 9.97
C ALA A 340 8.90 2.86 9.55
N TRP A 341 7.99 1.89 9.35
CA TRP A 341 6.59 2.15 9.02
C TRP A 341 5.88 2.95 10.10
N HIS A 342 6.06 2.58 11.35
CA HIS A 342 5.44 3.29 12.45
C HIS A 342 6.17 4.57 12.83
N ARG A 343 7.49 4.59 12.84
CA ARG A 343 8.31 5.70 13.30
C ARG A 343 9.40 6.07 12.28
N PRO A 344 9.02 6.61 11.10
CA PRO A 344 10.00 7.02 10.10
C PRO A 344 10.93 8.14 10.61
N GLU A 345 10.47 8.90 11.62
CA GLU A 345 11.30 9.86 12.34
C GLU A 345 12.37 9.20 13.25
N ALA A 346 12.20 7.91 13.58
CA ALA A 346 13.18 7.12 14.31
C ALA A 346 14.06 6.26 13.39
N PHE A 347 13.53 5.75 12.28
CA PHE A 347 14.25 4.97 11.27
C PHE A 347 13.67 5.24 9.89
N SER A 348 14.50 5.72 8.95
CA SER A 348 14.06 5.95 7.57
C SER A 348 14.74 5.04 6.53
N ARG A 349 15.68 4.18 6.94
CA ARG A 349 16.42 3.25 6.09
C ARG A 349 16.22 1.82 6.56
N VAL A 350 15.82 0.91 5.66
CA VAL A 350 15.46 -0.46 6.00
C VAL A 350 16.14 -1.45 5.06
N TYR A 351 16.78 -2.47 5.63
CA TYR A 351 17.16 -3.68 4.90
C TYR A 351 16.38 -4.87 5.44
N ALA A 352 15.50 -5.45 4.62
CA ALA A 352 14.68 -6.61 4.97
C ALA A 352 14.95 -7.76 3.99
N ALA A 353 15.39 -8.93 4.49
CA ALA A 353 15.62 -10.10 3.68
C ALA A 353 14.62 -11.19 4.00
N SER A 354 13.96 -11.77 2.97
CA SER A 354 12.91 -12.78 3.12
C SER A 354 11.91 -12.39 4.23
N GLY A 355 11.36 -11.17 4.13
CA GLY A 355 10.51 -10.60 5.19
C GLY A 355 9.28 -11.46 5.45
N SER A 356 8.88 -11.64 6.71
CA SER A 356 7.70 -12.45 7.07
C SER A 356 6.38 -11.71 6.78
N TRP A 357 6.15 -11.30 5.52
CA TRP A 357 4.89 -10.68 5.07
C TRP A 357 3.75 -11.71 4.98
N VAL A 358 3.68 -12.61 5.91
CA VAL A 358 2.77 -13.75 5.96
C VAL A 358 1.85 -13.65 7.18
N ALA A 359 0.85 -14.53 7.26
CA ALA A 359 -0.22 -14.48 8.26
C ALA A 359 0.20 -14.99 9.66
N PHE A 360 1.40 -14.61 10.16
CA PHE A 360 1.78 -14.96 11.55
C PHE A 360 1.06 -14.07 12.55
N ARG A 361 1.20 -12.74 12.42
CA ARG A 361 0.64 -11.72 13.30
C ARG A 361 0.26 -10.45 12.52
N GLY A 362 -0.48 -10.61 11.43
CA GLY A 362 -0.93 -9.49 10.58
C GLY A 362 0.06 -9.07 9.49
N GLY A 363 1.24 -9.72 9.35
CA GLY A 363 2.26 -9.33 8.37
C GLY A 363 1.77 -9.30 6.91
N HIS A 364 0.81 -10.16 6.56
CA HIS A 364 0.18 -10.22 5.24
C HIS A 364 -0.62 -8.96 4.86
N GLU A 365 -0.89 -8.06 5.82
CA GLU A 365 -1.56 -6.79 5.54
C GLU A 365 -0.62 -5.73 4.93
N PHE A 366 0.70 -5.85 5.11
CA PHE A 366 1.65 -4.81 4.69
C PHE A 366 1.53 -4.42 3.22
N PRO A 367 1.41 -5.32 2.24
CA PRO A 367 1.22 -4.93 0.84
C PRO A 367 -0.01 -4.04 0.64
N THR A 368 -1.10 -4.33 1.35
CA THR A 368 -2.33 -3.52 1.34
C THR A 368 -2.14 -2.18 2.07
N MET A 369 -1.48 -2.18 3.21
CA MET A 369 -1.16 -0.95 3.96
C MET A 369 -0.31 0.00 3.13
N VAL A 370 0.76 -0.50 2.50
CA VAL A 370 1.63 0.30 1.62
C VAL A 370 0.86 0.95 0.47
N ARG A 371 -0.18 0.27 -0.05
CA ARG A 371 -1.03 0.79 -1.14
C ARG A 371 -2.06 1.81 -0.69
N LYS A 372 -2.58 1.70 0.54
CA LYS A 372 -3.67 2.54 1.05
C LYS A 372 -3.20 3.74 1.84
N PHE A 373 -2.15 3.59 2.63
CA PHE A 373 -1.64 4.70 3.43
C PHE A 373 -0.88 5.71 2.58
N GLU A 374 -0.92 6.96 3.01
CA GLU A 374 -0.01 7.97 2.49
C GLU A 374 1.44 7.48 2.63
N ALA A 375 2.22 7.59 1.55
CA ALA A 375 3.59 7.09 1.52
C ALA A 375 4.47 7.84 2.52
N LYS A 376 5.34 7.09 3.17
CA LYS A 376 6.22 7.57 4.25
C LYS A 376 7.64 7.78 3.75
N PRO A 377 8.46 8.61 4.41
CA PRO A 377 9.86 8.83 4.05
C PRO A 377 10.72 7.61 4.46
N ILE A 378 10.57 6.52 3.73
CA ILE A 378 11.28 5.25 3.94
C ILE A 378 12.02 4.90 2.66
N ARG A 379 13.33 4.63 2.77
CA ARG A 379 14.14 4.00 1.74
C ARG A 379 14.37 2.55 2.13
N ALA A 380 14.01 1.61 1.25
CA ALA A 380 14.04 0.19 1.57
C ALA A 380 14.88 -0.61 0.57
N TYR A 381 15.65 -1.57 1.07
CA TYR A 381 16.26 -2.60 0.28
C TYR A 381 15.69 -3.95 0.72
N LEU A 382 15.06 -4.68 -0.20
CA LEU A 382 14.44 -5.97 0.07
C LEU A 382 15.12 -7.06 -0.73
N THR A 383 15.29 -8.23 -0.12
CA THR A 383 15.68 -9.44 -0.84
C THR A 383 14.70 -10.56 -0.56
N THR A 384 14.52 -11.46 -1.54
CA THR A 384 13.76 -12.69 -1.38
C THR A 384 14.56 -13.87 -1.93
N ALA A 385 14.27 -15.07 -1.49
CA ALA A 385 14.89 -16.30 -1.99
C ALA A 385 13.95 -17.01 -2.97
N THR A 386 14.47 -17.49 -4.12
CA THR A 386 13.64 -18.16 -5.14
C THR A 386 13.00 -19.48 -4.67
N HIS A 387 13.60 -20.12 -3.67
CA HIS A 387 13.11 -21.34 -3.01
C HIS A 387 12.91 -21.07 -1.53
N ASP A 388 12.19 -20.00 -1.21
CA ASP A 388 11.90 -19.58 0.17
C ASP A 388 10.93 -20.53 0.85
N MET A 389 10.57 -20.23 2.10
CA MET A 389 9.65 -21.04 2.89
C MET A 389 8.22 -20.92 2.38
N GLU A 390 7.51 -22.03 2.44
CA GLU A 390 6.06 -22.12 2.33
C GLU A 390 5.52 -22.95 3.49
N ASN A 391 4.51 -22.43 4.19
CA ASN A 391 3.84 -23.13 5.28
C ASN A 391 2.40 -22.63 5.48
N CYS A 392 1.75 -23.01 6.60
CA CYS A 392 0.37 -22.61 6.88
C CYS A 392 0.14 -21.09 7.03
N ALA A 393 1.19 -20.30 7.23
CA ALA A 393 1.09 -18.84 7.30
C ALA A 393 1.18 -18.17 5.92
N GLY A 394 1.70 -18.84 4.91
CA GLY A 394 1.83 -18.35 3.55
C GLY A 394 3.12 -18.78 2.85
N ASP A 395 3.34 -18.21 1.68
CA ASP A 395 4.52 -18.39 0.84
C ASP A 395 5.36 -17.09 0.87
N TRP A 396 6.58 -17.16 1.41
CA TRP A 396 7.47 -16.00 1.55
C TRP A 396 7.86 -15.39 0.21
N TYR A 397 8.17 -16.24 -0.78
CA TYR A 397 8.57 -15.75 -2.11
C TYR A 397 7.47 -14.92 -2.77
N LEU A 398 6.22 -15.40 -2.71
CA LEU A 398 5.08 -14.66 -3.29
C LEU A 398 4.77 -13.38 -2.51
N THR A 399 4.80 -13.43 -1.19
CA THR A 399 4.47 -12.24 -0.37
C THR A 399 5.57 -11.17 -0.43
N ASP A 400 6.84 -11.54 -0.58
CA ASP A 400 7.92 -10.60 -0.88
C ASP A 400 7.72 -9.91 -2.24
N GLN A 401 7.23 -10.64 -3.27
CA GLN A 401 6.87 -10.04 -4.56
C GLN A 401 5.67 -9.12 -4.45
N GLU A 402 4.68 -9.42 -3.60
CA GLU A 402 3.56 -8.51 -3.32
C GLU A 402 4.04 -7.22 -2.67
N MET A 403 5.02 -7.28 -1.76
CA MET A 403 5.67 -6.10 -1.19
C MET A 403 6.42 -5.29 -2.25
N ASP A 404 7.18 -5.93 -3.14
CA ASP A 404 7.81 -5.27 -4.29
C ASP A 404 6.78 -4.47 -5.10
N LYS A 405 5.69 -5.13 -5.51
CA LYS A 405 4.60 -4.47 -6.28
C LYS A 405 3.94 -3.34 -5.52
N ALA A 406 3.77 -3.47 -4.20
CA ALA A 406 3.14 -2.45 -3.37
C ALA A 406 4.04 -1.21 -3.22
N LEU A 407 5.33 -1.38 -2.96
CA LEU A 407 6.31 -0.29 -2.87
C LEU A 407 6.43 0.46 -4.20
N LYS A 408 6.48 -0.27 -5.32
CA LYS A 408 6.49 0.29 -6.67
C LYS A 408 5.21 1.09 -6.96
N PHE A 409 4.04 0.54 -6.64
CA PHE A 409 2.74 1.17 -6.84
C PHE A 409 2.60 2.50 -6.09
N SER A 410 3.18 2.59 -4.89
CA SER A 410 3.17 3.78 -4.04
C SER A 410 4.40 4.68 -4.22
N GLY A 411 5.28 4.37 -5.19
CA GLY A 411 6.40 5.22 -5.60
C GLY A 411 7.47 5.39 -4.53
N TYR A 412 7.74 4.38 -3.72
CA TYR A 412 8.83 4.41 -2.74
C TYR A 412 10.20 4.39 -3.42
N ASP A 413 11.20 4.95 -2.76
CA ASP A 413 12.61 4.79 -3.12
C ASP A 413 13.13 3.48 -2.53
N TYR A 414 13.17 2.43 -3.36
CA TYR A 414 13.52 1.09 -2.90
C TYR A 414 14.27 0.27 -3.97
N GLN A 415 14.91 -0.78 -3.53
CA GLN A 415 15.42 -1.84 -4.38
C GLN A 415 14.91 -3.20 -3.91
N PHE A 416 14.67 -4.09 -4.86
CA PHE A 416 14.25 -5.47 -4.63
C PHE A 416 15.17 -6.43 -5.39
N ARG A 417 15.64 -7.49 -4.74
CA ARG A 417 16.47 -8.53 -5.34
C ARG A 417 15.87 -9.91 -5.08
N SER A 418 15.64 -10.65 -6.14
CA SER A 418 15.33 -12.08 -6.05
C SER A 418 16.64 -12.87 -6.16
N ILE A 419 16.96 -13.68 -5.18
CA ILE A 419 18.22 -14.39 -5.02
C ILE A 419 17.97 -15.88 -5.15
N GLU A 420 18.75 -16.56 -5.99
CA GLU A 420 18.69 -18.01 -6.09
C GLU A 420 19.12 -18.64 -4.76
N GLY A 421 18.25 -19.42 -4.15
CA GLY A 421 18.55 -20.06 -2.89
C GLY A 421 17.33 -20.31 -1.99
N ARG A 422 17.62 -20.63 -0.73
CA ARG A 422 16.61 -20.89 0.31
C ARG A 422 16.47 -19.68 1.24
N HIS A 423 15.55 -19.76 2.16
CA HIS A 423 15.17 -18.72 3.15
C HIS A 423 16.35 -17.87 3.64
N VAL A 424 16.20 -16.56 3.55
CA VAL A 424 17.22 -15.51 3.80
C VAL A 424 18.51 -15.63 2.97
N ALA A 425 18.49 -16.36 1.84
CA ALA A 425 19.60 -16.35 0.90
C ALA A 425 19.91 -14.93 0.45
N GLY A 426 21.20 -14.64 0.23
CA GLY A 426 21.65 -13.34 -0.24
C GLY A 426 21.68 -12.24 0.82
N TYR A 427 21.23 -12.46 2.07
CA TYR A 427 21.28 -11.42 3.09
C TYR A 427 22.70 -10.86 3.31
N ALA A 428 23.67 -11.74 3.52
CA ALA A 428 25.05 -11.34 3.73
C ALA A 428 25.75 -10.91 2.43
N GLU A 429 25.43 -11.58 1.33
CA GLU A 429 26.02 -11.36 0.00
C GLU A 429 25.62 -9.99 -0.57
N ASN A 430 24.39 -9.53 -0.31
CA ASN A 430 23.91 -8.23 -0.79
C ASN A 430 24.10 -7.09 0.22
N TYR A 431 24.70 -7.36 1.37
CA TYR A 431 24.81 -6.38 2.43
C TYR A 431 25.54 -5.09 2.01
N LEU A 432 26.66 -5.20 1.29
CA LEU A 432 27.42 -4.05 0.81
C LEU A 432 26.58 -3.20 -0.15
N GLU A 433 25.94 -3.82 -1.12
CA GLU A 433 25.05 -3.14 -2.07
C GLU A 433 23.85 -2.50 -1.35
N ALA A 434 23.22 -3.23 -0.42
CA ALA A 434 22.10 -2.72 0.35
C ALA A 434 22.47 -1.47 1.14
N MET A 435 23.60 -1.49 1.85
CA MET A 435 24.05 -0.35 2.64
C MET A 435 24.46 0.82 1.78
N ALA A 436 25.20 0.60 0.67
CA ALA A 436 25.56 1.65 -0.28
C ALA A 436 24.31 2.33 -0.87
N PHE A 437 23.29 1.56 -1.23
CA PHE A 437 22.00 2.10 -1.68
C PHE A 437 21.28 2.89 -0.56
N LEU A 438 21.18 2.32 0.64
CA LEU A 438 20.46 2.93 1.75
C LEU A 438 21.09 4.24 2.21
N TRP A 439 22.42 4.36 2.20
CA TRP A 439 23.16 5.57 2.59
C TRP A 439 23.46 6.52 1.45
N LYS A 440 23.09 6.16 0.20
CA LYS A 440 23.31 7.01 -0.97
C LYS A 440 22.69 8.39 -0.77
N GLY A 441 23.51 9.43 -0.98
CA GLY A 441 23.09 10.83 -0.87
C GLY A 441 22.98 11.36 0.57
N TRP A 442 23.30 10.56 1.60
CA TRP A 442 23.37 11.09 2.96
C TRP A 442 24.35 12.29 3.02
N PRO A 443 24.04 13.40 3.73
CA PRO A 443 22.98 13.57 4.73
C PRO A 443 21.61 14.07 4.19
N GLU A 444 21.38 14.12 2.90
CA GLU A 444 20.05 14.48 2.38
C GLU A 444 18.96 13.57 2.96
N ARG A 445 17.81 14.20 3.27
CA ARG A 445 16.69 13.46 3.86
C ARG A 445 16.07 12.49 2.85
N VAL A 446 15.74 11.30 3.34
CA VAL A 446 14.91 10.35 2.60
C VAL A 446 13.56 11.01 2.35
N LYS A 447 13.11 11.01 1.10
CA LYS A 447 11.81 11.56 0.69
C LYS A 447 10.72 10.50 0.81
N ALA A 448 9.51 10.95 1.10
CA ALA A 448 8.33 10.09 1.01
C ALA A 448 8.11 9.66 -0.44
N GLY A 449 7.51 8.49 -0.63
CA GLY A 449 7.03 8.04 -1.93
C GLY A 449 5.92 8.94 -2.48
N ALA A 450 5.56 8.73 -3.74
CA ALA A 450 4.52 9.52 -4.40
C ALA A 450 3.09 9.23 -3.90
N SER A 451 2.92 8.18 -3.10
CA SER A 451 1.64 7.55 -2.75
C SER A 451 0.92 6.91 -3.94
N ALA A 452 -0.05 6.07 -3.66
CA ALA A 452 -0.85 5.41 -4.69
C ALA A 452 -1.54 6.42 -5.62
N PRO A 453 -1.76 6.10 -6.91
CA PRO A 453 -2.37 7.03 -7.88
C PRO A 453 -3.69 7.64 -7.39
N ARG A 454 -4.54 6.87 -6.71
CA ARG A 454 -5.80 7.40 -6.14
C ARG A 454 -5.59 8.39 -5.00
N ALA A 455 -4.50 8.27 -4.24
CA ALA A 455 -4.16 9.24 -3.21
C ALA A 455 -3.75 10.58 -3.82
N GLN A 456 -3.12 10.58 -4.99
CA GLN A 456 -2.71 11.79 -5.71
C GLN A 456 -3.89 12.62 -6.21
N ASP A 457 -5.12 12.07 -6.28
CA ASP A 457 -6.35 12.83 -6.54
C ASP A 457 -6.81 13.63 -5.29
N VAL A 458 -6.24 13.37 -4.13
CA VAL A 458 -6.65 13.97 -2.85
C VAL A 458 -5.53 14.78 -2.21
N ILE A 459 -4.33 14.23 -2.12
CA ILE A 459 -3.19 14.85 -1.45
C ILE A 459 -2.38 15.73 -2.40
N ILE A 460 -1.81 16.80 -1.86
CA ILE A 460 -0.87 17.67 -2.57
C ILE A 460 0.54 17.21 -2.19
N PRO A 461 1.42 16.86 -3.15
CA PRO A 461 2.78 16.44 -2.85
C PRO A 461 3.55 17.50 -2.06
N GLY A 462 4.15 17.09 -0.94
CA GLY A 462 4.89 17.98 -0.05
C GLY A 462 4.05 18.71 1.01
N GLU A 463 2.72 18.70 0.89
CA GLU A 463 1.82 19.19 1.94
C GLU A 463 1.59 18.11 2.99
N GLY A 464 1.73 18.48 4.26
CA GLY A 464 1.54 17.58 5.40
C GLY A 464 0.49 18.11 6.39
N TRP A 465 0.35 17.41 7.49
CA TRP A 465 -0.47 17.88 8.60
C TRP A 465 0.25 18.94 9.42
N GLU A 466 -0.47 19.99 9.78
CA GLU A 466 -0.05 21.03 10.71
C GLU A 466 -0.98 21.05 11.92
N LEU A 467 -0.44 21.21 13.12
CA LEU A 467 -1.22 21.42 14.32
C LEU A 467 -1.86 22.82 14.26
N LEU A 468 -3.20 22.87 14.18
CA LEU A 468 -3.92 24.12 14.16
C LEU A 468 -4.15 24.67 15.57
N ALA A 469 -4.62 23.82 16.47
CA ALA A 469 -4.94 24.21 17.84
C ALA A 469 -4.98 23.00 18.77
N GLU A 470 -4.78 23.24 20.06
CA GLU A 470 -4.88 22.24 21.13
C GLU A 470 -5.47 22.85 22.42
N GLY A 471 -5.75 22.01 23.41
CA GLY A 471 -6.29 22.44 24.70
C GLY A 471 -7.81 22.28 24.84
N PHE A 472 -8.46 21.65 23.88
CA PHE A 472 -9.86 21.23 23.99
C PHE A 472 -9.99 20.00 24.91
N LYS A 473 -11.22 19.67 25.28
CA LYS A 473 -11.50 18.44 26.05
C LYS A 473 -12.11 17.34 25.21
N SER A 474 -13.01 17.68 24.28
CA SER A 474 -13.70 16.69 23.44
C SER A 474 -14.29 17.34 22.19
N THR A 475 -13.45 17.50 21.17
CA THR A 475 -13.85 18.06 19.88
C THR A 475 -14.66 17.04 19.06
N ARG A 476 -15.86 17.47 18.56
CA ARG A 476 -16.78 16.58 17.84
C ARG A 476 -17.62 17.30 16.80
N GLY A 477 -18.20 16.53 15.88
CA GLY A 477 -19.27 16.86 14.96
C GLY A 477 -19.12 18.21 14.24
N PRO A 478 -18.06 18.42 13.45
CA PRO A 478 -17.85 19.68 12.74
C PRO A 478 -18.73 19.81 11.50
N SER A 479 -18.98 21.08 11.10
CA SER A 479 -19.64 21.41 9.84
C SER A 479 -19.14 22.73 9.27
N CYS A 480 -19.02 22.81 7.94
CA CYS A 480 -18.55 23.98 7.20
C CYS A 480 -19.74 24.84 6.71
N ASN A 481 -19.63 26.17 6.78
CA ASN A 481 -20.58 27.07 6.16
C ASN A 481 -20.19 27.45 4.69
N ALA A 482 -21.06 28.20 4.04
CA ALA A 482 -20.84 28.65 2.65
C ALA A 482 -19.58 29.51 2.46
N ASN A 483 -19.09 30.18 3.50
CA ASN A 483 -17.87 31.00 3.45
C ASN A 483 -16.59 30.17 3.62
N GLY A 484 -16.69 28.94 4.16
CA GLY A 484 -15.54 28.08 4.46
C GLY A 484 -15.18 28.04 5.96
N GLU A 485 -15.88 28.76 6.83
CA GLU A 485 -15.68 28.66 8.29
C GLU A 485 -16.20 27.32 8.80
N VAL A 486 -15.48 26.70 9.74
CA VAL A 486 -15.85 25.39 10.31
C VAL A 486 -16.28 25.56 11.76
N PHE A 487 -17.49 25.11 12.07
CA PHE A 487 -18.05 25.08 13.42
C PHE A 487 -17.91 23.68 14.01
N PHE A 488 -17.60 23.58 15.31
CA PHE A 488 -17.46 22.28 15.98
C PHE A 488 -17.83 22.41 17.49
N ALA A 489 -18.21 21.28 18.08
CA ALA A 489 -18.49 21.19 19.51
C ALA A 489 -17.25 20.81 20.31
N ASP A 490 -16.96 21.47 21.43
CA ASP A 490 -16.17 20.96 22.53
C ASP A 490 -17.13 20.52 23.66
N THR A 491 -17.58 19.27 23.50
CA THR A 491 -18.70 18.71 24.25
C THR A 491 -18.49 18.76 25.77
N SER A 492 -17.29 18.46 26.24
CA SER A 492 -16.99 18.45 27.68
C SER A 492 -16.85 19.83 28.29
N ASN A 493 -16.65 20.87 27.49
CA ASN A 493 -16.59 22.25 27.92
C ASN A 493 -17.91 23.00 27.69
N ASN A 494 -18.95 22.37 27.10
CA ASN A 494 -20.21 22.98 26.70
C ASN A 494 -20.03 24.23 25.83
N LYS A 495 -19.11 24.16 24.86
CA LYS A 495 -18.77 25.23 23.93
C LYS A 495 -18.94 24.81 22.49
N ILE A 496 -19.35 25.77 21.68
CA ILE A 496 -19.31 25.65 20.22
C ILE A 496 -18.25 26.63 19.75
N HIS A 497 -17.30 26.14 18.99
CA HIS A 497 -16.20 26.93 18.45
C HIS A 497 -16.35 27.11 16.94
N ARG A 498 -15.65 28.12 16.42
CA ARG A 498 -15.53 28.42 15.00
C ARG A 498 -14.04 28.51 14.62
N ILE A 499 -13.66 27.83 13.54
CA ILE A 499 -12.40 28.05 12.83
C ILE A 499 -12.67 29.12 11.77
N GLU A 500 -12.05 30.28 11.92
CA GLU A 500 -12.19 31.43 11.03
C GLU A 500 -11.35 31.23 9.75
N LEU A 501 -11.59 32.05 8.73
CA LEU A 501 -10.90 31.89 7.42
C LEU A 501 -9.39 32.12 7.48
N ASP A 502 -8.92 32.86 8.49
CA ASP A 502 -7.48 33.05 8.79
C ASP A 502 -6.88 31.90 9.61
N GLY A 503 -7.69 30.93 10.00
CA GLY A 503 -7.29 29.77 10.82
C GLY A 503 -7.39 30.01 12.33
N LYS A 504 -7.80 31.19 12.79
CA LYS A 504 -8.03 31.45 14.21
C LYS A 504 -9.21 30.63 14.72
N VAL A 505 -9.06 30.02 15.90
CA VAL A 505 -10.16 29.34 16.60
C VAL A 505 -10.72 30.25 17.66
N SER A 506 -12.02 30.52 17.57
CA SER A 506 -12.74 31.37 18.53
C SER A 506 -13.98 30.66 19.09
N GLU A 507 -14.41 31.03 20.27
CA GLU A 507 -15.72 30.62 20.83
C GLU A 507 -16.83 31.30 20.03
N PHE A 508 -17.76 30.52 19.51
CA PHE A 508 -18.92 31.00 18.77
C PHE A 508 -20.15 31.12 19.65
N ALA A 509 -20.39 30.11 20.48
CA ALA A 509 -21.52 30.10 21.41
C ALA A 509 -21.25 29.17 22.61
N THR A 510 -21.95 29.43 23.71
CA THR A 510 -22.03 28.50 24.84
C THR A 510 -23.27 27.63 24.70
N GLY A 511 -23.10 26.30 24.74
CA GLY A 511 -24.23 25.37 24.65
C GLY A 511 -23.76 23.91 24.70
N ASN A 512 -24.63 23.05 25.20
CA ASN A 512 -24.36 21.61 25.24
C ASN A 512 -24.65 21.01 23.85
N ALA A 513 -23.60 20.80 23.08
CA ALA A 513 -23.66 20.22 21.75
C ALA A 513 -22.77 18.94 21.66
N HIS A 514 -23.25 17.92 20.98
CA HIS A 514 -22.48 16.75 20.61
C HIS A 514 -22.08 16.78 19.12
N CYS A 515 -22.95 17.31 18.30
CA CYS A 515 -22.73 17.50 16.87
C CYS A 515 -23.28 18.84 16.40
N VAL A 516 -22.66 19.41 15.40
CA VAL A 516 -23.01 20.69 14.77
C VAL A 516 -23.28 20.43 13.28
N THR A 517 -24.26 21.12 12.69
CA THR A 517 -24.47 21.18 11.24
C THR A 517 -24.88 22.58 10.84
N VAL A 518 -24.44 23.04 9.68
CA VAL A 518 -24.85 24.33 9.11
C VAL A 518 -25.97 24.10 8.10
N GLY A 519 -27.10 24.76 8.33
CA GLY A 519 -28.26 24.69 7.45
C GLY A 519 -28.12 25.50 6.18
N ALA A 520 -28.99 25.24 5.20
CA ALA A 520 -29.09 26.03 3.96
C ALA A 520 -29.48 27.50 4.24
N ASP A 521 -30.13 27.77 5.36
CA ASP A 521 -30.47 29.10 5.85
C ASP A 521 -29.30 29.83 6.54
N GLY A 522 -28.11 29.21 6.57
CA GLY A 522 -26.91 29.74 7.22
C GLY A 522 -26.87 29.66 8.72
N LYS A 523 -27.89 29.12 9.38
CA LYS A 523 -27.90 28.92 10.84
C LYS A 523 -27.09 27.68 11.23
N VAL A 524 -26.51 27.72 12.42
CA VAL A 524 -25.80 26.61 13.02
C VAL A 524 -26.77 25.81 13.88
N TYR A 525 -27.04 24.58 13.53
CA TYR A 525 -27.89 23.67 14.30
C TYR A 525 -27.04 22.73 15.14
N THR A 526 -27.51 22.44 16.38
CA THR A 526 -26.80 21.53 17.28
C THR A 526 -27.76 20.54 17.94
N ILE A 527 -27.25 19.34 18.16
CA ILE A 527 -27.92 18.30 18.92
C ILE A 527 -27.02 17.83 20.07
N SER A 528 -27.64 17.31 21.12
CA SER A 528 -26.94 16.77 22.28
C SER A 528 -27.57 15.48 22.75
N GLU A 529 -26.74 14.60 23.30
CA GLU A 529 -27.17 13.39 24.00
C GLU A 529 -27.75 13.65 25.39
N LYS A 530 -27.64 14.90 25.89
CA LYS A 530 -27.96 15.21 27.28
C LYS A 530 -28.96 16.34 27.43
N SER A 531 -28.93 17.36 26.57
CA SER A 531 -29.73 18.59 26.77
C SER A 531 -31.23 18.43 26.49
N GLY A 532 -31.60 17.40 25.74
CA GLY A 532 -32.98 17.19 25.30
C GLY A 532 -33.49 18.26 24.34
N LYS A 533 -32.62 19.03 23.68
CA LYS A 533 -32.97 20.13 22.80
C LYS A 533 -32.20 20.10 21.48
N LEU A 534 -32.92 20.33 20.40
CA LEU A 534 -32.38 20.79 19.14
C LEU A 534 -32.33 22.31 19.17
N MET A 535 -31.14 22.89 19.02
CA MET A 535 -30.91 24.32 19.02
C MET A 535 -30.54 24.82 17.63
N SER A 536 -30.88 26.07 17.34
CA SER A 536 -30.29 26.83 16.22
C SER A 536 -29.64 28.09 16.72
N TYR A 537 -28.56 28.51 16.08
CA TYR A 537 -27.82 29.73 16.40
C TYR A 537 -27.73 30.59 15.13
N ASP A 538 -27.94 31.88 15.26
CA ASP A 538 -27.72 32.84 14.18
C ASP A 538 -26.21 33.14 13.97
N ALA A 539 -25.89 34.01 13.03
CA ALA A 539 -24.52 34.39 12.71
C ALA A 539 -23.76 35.06 13.88
N ALA A 540 -24.48 35.63 14.84
CA ALA A 540 -23.94 36.26 16.04
C ALA A 540 -23.80 35.28 17.24
N GLY A 541 -24.22 34.02 17.07
CA GLY A 541 -24.20 33.00 18.12
C GLY A 541 -25.40 33.06 19.07
N ALA A 542 -26.46 33.83 18.78
CA ALA A 542 -27.67 33.85 19.57
C ALA A 542 -28.51 32.58 19.35
N GLY A 543 -28.72 31.80 20.42
CA GLY A 543 -29.36 30.50 20.37
C GLY A 543 -30.88 30.56 20.53
N SER A 544 -31.61 29.71 19.77
CA SER A 544 -33.05 29.49 19.87
C SER A 544 -33.35 27.99 19.88
N VAL A 545 -34.37 27.59 20.65
CA VAL A 545 -34.85 26.22 20.71
C VAL A 545 -35.68 25.93 19.43
N VAL A 546 -35.30 24.93 18.67
CA VAL A 546 -36.05 24.46 17.51
C VAL A 546 -37.04 23.37 17.90
N MET A 547 -36.60 22.44 18.76
CA MET A 547 -37.42 21.33 19.24
C MET A 547 -36.97 20.86 20.63
N GLU A 548 -37.90 20.51 21.50
CA GLU A 548 -37.64 19.95 22.83
C GLU A 548 -37.95 18.43 22.86
N GLY A 549 -37.47 17.75 23.90
CA GLY A 549 -37.68 16.31 24.09
C GLY A 549 -36.92 15.46 23.10
N ILE A 550 -35.80 15.94 22.57
CA ILE A 550 -35.03 15.28 21.51
C ILE A 550 -33.56 15.08 21.92
N LEU A 551 -33.12 13.87 21.97
CA LEU A 551 -31.70 13.47 22.18
C LEU A 551 -31.15 12.92 20.89
N GLY A 552 -29.90 13.24 20.57
CA GLY A 552 -29.25 12.73 19.36
C GLY A 552 -27.73 12.73 19.44
N HIS A 553 -27.11 11.84 18.71
CA HIS A 553 -25.65 11.71 18.61
C HIS A 553 -25.09 12.60 17.48
N SER A 554 -25.65 12.50 16.29
CA SER A 554 -25.24 13.29 15.12
C SER A 554 -26.45 13.96 14.48
N ILE A 555 -26.20 15.09 13.80
CA ILE A 555 -27.21 15.85 13.07
C ILE A 555 -26.64 16.30 11.72
N LEU A 556 -27.45 16.25 10.68
CA LEU A 556 -27.10 16.60 9.32
C LEU A 556 -28.19 17.43 8.66
N ALA A 557 -27.87 18.64 8.22
CA ALA A 557 -28.78 19.48 7.47
C ALA A 557 -28.74 19.15 5.98
N MET A 558 -29.93 19.10 5.37
CA MET A 558 -30.11 18.92 3.93
C MET A 558 -30.38 20.28 3.22
N PRO A 559 -30.07 20.41 1.94
CA PRO A 559 -30.41 21.62 1.16
C PRO A 559 -31.91 21.93 1.14
N THR A 560 -32.75 20.94 1.36
CA THR A 560 -34.22 21.11 1.46
C THR A 560 -34.69 21.76 2.75
N GLY A 561 -33.78 22.00 3.72
CA GLY A 561 -34.12 22.45 5.07
C GLY A 561 -34.50 21.30 6.04
N ALA A 562 -34.63 20.09 5.58
CA ALA A 562 -34.82 18.93 6.43
C ALA A 562 -33.52 18.61 7.21
N LEU A 563 -33.66 17.97 8.38
CA LEU A 563 -32.54 17.51 9.19
C LEU A 563 -32.64 16.01 9.40
N TYR A 564 -31.54 15.28 9.21
CA TYR A 564 -31.39 13.92 9.72
C TYR A 564 -30.69 13.90 11.06
N MET A 565 -31.02 12.94 11.91
CA MET A 565 -30.42 12.76 13.23
C MET A 565 -30.23 11.30 13.53
N THR A 566 -29.09 10.93 14.13
CA THR A 566 -28.87 9.58 14.67
C THR A 566 -29.04 9.55 16.18
N THR A 567 -29.45 8.39 16.71
CA THR A 567 -29.36 8.05 18.12
C THR A 567 -28.66 6.71 18.28
N ASN A 568 -27.88 6.53 19.35
CA ASN A 568 -27.09 5.33 19.59
C ASN A 568 -27.83 4.24 20.39
N GLY A 569 -29.03 4.54 20.89
CA GLY A 569 -29.71 3.74 21.91
C GLY A 569 -29.18 4.04 23.32
N ASP A 570 -29.90 3.58 24.35
CA ASP A 570 -29.59 3.90 25.77
C ASP A 570 -28.46 3.05 26.36
N LYS A 571 -27.98 2.01 25.63
CA LYS A 571 -26.89 1.10 26.08
C LYS A 571 -25.92 0.77 24.96
N PRO A 572 -24.65 0.48 25.29
CA PRO A 572 -23.70 -0.08 24.33
C PRO A 572 -24.27 -1.38 23.77
N ARG A 573 -24.45 -1.47 22.44
CA ARG A 573 -25.06 -2.55 21.65
C ARG A 573 -26.57 -2.46 21.42
N GLU A 574 -27.28 -1.40 21.89
CA GLU A 574 -28.64 -1.14 21.43
C GLU A 574 -28.61 -0.65 19.97
N GLU A 575 -29.68 -0.97 19.25
CA GLU A 575 -29.83 -0.58 17.85
C GLU A 575 -30.05 0.93 17.77
N GLY A 576 -29.12 1.62 17.11
CA GLY A 576 -29.28 3.03 16.78
C GLY A 576 -30.37 3.23 15.73
N THR A 577 -30.88 4.45 15.69
CA THR A 577 -31.98 4.86 14.81
C THR A 577 -31.58 6.07 14.00
N VAL A 578 -32.20 6.22 12.82
CA VAL A 578 -32.11 7.42 11.98
C VAL A 578 -33.49 8.09 11.97
N TRP A 579 -33.49 9.38 12.27
CA TRP A 579 -34.69 10.22 12.33
C TRP A 579 -34.62 11.30 11.27
N LEU A 580 -35.76 11.60 10.65
CA LEU A 580 -36.01 12.77 9.81
C LEU A 580 -36.77 13.82 10.63
N ILE A 581 -36.27 15.05 10.65
CA ILE A 581 -36.93 16.22 11.21
C ILE A 581 -37.26 17.16 10.06
N LYS A 582 -38.57 17.30 9.77
CA LYS A 582 -39.08 18.11 8.67
C LYS A 582 -40.41 18.74 9.09
N ASP A 583 -40.60 20.01 8.78
CA ASP A 583 -41.83 20.76 9.07
C ASP A 583 -42.27 20.66 10.55
N GLY A 584 -41.30 20.73 11.48
CA GLY A 584 -41.52 20.60 12.91
C GLY A 584 -41.89 19.21 13.42
N LYS A 585 -41.87 18.19 12.55
CA LYS A 585 -42.19 16.79 12.87
C LYS A 585 -40.96 15.93 12.89
N LYS A 586 -40.82 15.05 13.88
CA LYS A 586 -39.79 14.01 13.98
C LYS A 586 -40.37 12.67 13.55
N THR A 587 -39.77 12.02 12.53
CA THR A 587 -40.21 10.74 12.01
C THR A 587 -39.02 9.77 11.97
N GLN A 588 -39.19 8.54 12.49
CA GLN A 588 -38.18 7.50 12.39
C GLN A 588 -38.15 6.96 10.94
N VAL A 589 -36.98 7.01 10.29
CA VAL A 589 -36.80 6.59 8.89
C VAL A 589 -35.93 5.34 8.75
N ASP A 590 -35.14 4.98 9.77
CA ASP A 590 -34.41 3.71 9.86
C ASP A 590 -34.10 3.34 11.33
N ARG A 591 -33.82 2.04 11.53
CA ARG A 591 -33.30 1.47 12.79
C ARG A 591 -32.41 0.27 12.51
N GLY A 592 -31.69 -0.21 13.54
CA GLY A 592 -30.92 -1.45 13.47
C GLY A 592 -29.49 -1.25 13.00
N ILE A 593 -28.96 -0.02 13.06
CA ILE A 593 -27.52 0.22 12.96
C ILE A 593 -26.94 0.14 14.37
N LYS A 594 -26.00 -0.76 14.60
CA LYS A 594 -25.33 -0.84 15.90
C LYS A 594 -24.50 0.39 16.11
N PHE A 595 -24.89 1.25 17.07
CA PHE A 595 -24.18 2.48 17.38
C PHE A 595 -24.08 3.43 16.17
N ALA A 596 -25.22 3.92 15.66
CA ALA A 596 -25.26 4.87 14.56
C ALA A 596 -24.58 6.19 14.95
N THR A 597 -23.52 6.57 14.24
CA THR A 597 -22.70 7.74 14.53
C THR A 597 -22.87 8.84 13.47
N GLY A 598 -21.81 9.26 12.81
CA GLY A 598 -21.81 10.33 11.83
C GLY A 598 -22.60 10.03 10.57
N MET A 599 -23.11 11.08 9.95
CA MET A 599 -23.86 11.04 8.70
C MET A 599 -23.34 12.08 7.72
N ALA A 600 -23.43 11.74 6.42
CA ALA A 600 -23.25 12.70 5.34
C ALA A 600 -24.03 12.25 4.10
N TYR A 601 -24.39 13.17 3.22
CA TYR A 601 -25.00 12.85 1.93
C TYR A 601 -24.02 13.14 0.79
N ARG A 602 -24.16 12.40 -0.29
CA ARG A 602 -23.35 12.55 -1.52
C ARG A 602 -23.79 13.83 -2.29
N PRO A 603 -22.91 14.50 -3.06
CA PRO A 603 -23.22 15.76 -3.74
C PRO A 603 -24.46 15.77 -4.64
N ASP A 604 -24.88 14.61 -5.17
CA ASP A 604 -26.12 14.43 -5.93
C ASP A 604 -27.37 14.27 -5.04
N GLN A 605 -27.22 14.38 -3.73
CA GLN A 605 -28.26 14.48 -2.71
C GLN A 605 -29.25 13.30 -2.61
N TRP A 606 -28.98 12.17 -3.27
CA TRP A 606 -29.88 11.01 -3.22
C TRP A 606 -29.27 9.82 -2.42
N LEU A 607 -28.02 9.89 -2.00
CA LEU A 607 -27.38 8.84 -1.20
C LEU A 607 -26.99 9.42 0.17
N LEU A 608 -27.48 8.81 1.24
CA LEU A 608 -27.07 9.10 2.62
C LEU A 608 -26.12 8.01 3.10
N THR A 609 -25.00 8.41 3.71
CA THR A 609 -24.11 7.50 4.45
C THR A 609 -24.34 7.66 5.94
N VAL A 610 -24.41 6.53 6.68
CA VAL A 610 -24.46 6.47 8.14
C VAL A 610 -23.39 5.53 8.65
N ALA A 611 -22.48 6.01 9.49
CA ALA A 611 -21.40 5.22 10.06
C ALA A 611 -21.89 4.34 11.21
N GLU A 612 -21.34 3.12 11.33
CA GLU A 612 -21.60 2.17 12.42
C GLU A 612 -20.39 2.16 13.38
N GLY A 613 -20.50 2.80 14.54
CA GLY A 613 -19.40 3.22 15.40
C GLY A 613 -18.45 2.12 15.91
N HIS A 614 -18.92 0.91 16.13
CA HIS A 614 -18.11 -0.23 16.61
C HIS A 614 -18.04 -1.32 15.55
N SER A 615 -17.65 -0.94 14.33
CA SER A 615 -17.55 -1.86 13.21
C SER A 615 -16.53 -1.39 12.16
N LYS A 616 -16.48 -2.12 11.07
CA LYS A 616 -15.73 -1.75 9.85
C LYS A 616 -16.66 -1.30 8.72
N TRP A 617 -17.88 -0.88 9.03
CA TRP A 617 -18.90 -0.57 8.03
C TRP A 617 -19.44 0.83 8.17
N ALA A 618 -19.78 1.44 7.03
CA ALA A 618 -20.79 2.48 6.98
C ALA A 618 -21.88 2.05 6.00
N TYR A 619 -23.13 2.37 6.38
CA TYR A 619 -24.30 2.05 5.58
C TYR A 619 -24.54 3.13 4.54
N SER A 620 -25.05 2.73 3.36
CA SER A 620 -25.67 3.62 2.39
C SER A 620 -27.18 3.44 2.39
N PHE A 621 -27.89 4.53 2.10
CA PHE A 621 -29.33 4.58 1.91
C PHE A 621 -29.63 5.42 0.69
N GLN A 622 -30.68 5.06 -0.04
CA GLN A 622 -31.28 5.96 -1.00
C GLN A 622 -32.26 6.89 -0.28
N ILE A 623 -32.18 8.20 -0.57
CA ILE A 623 -33.08 9.22 -0.06
C ILE A 623 -34.24 9.39 -1.07
N ASN A 624 -35.48 9.23 -0.62
CA ASN A 624 -36.68 9.48 -1.39
C ASN A 624 -37.01 11.00 -1.42
N GLU A 625 -37.88 11.45 -2.32
CA GLU A 625 -38.30 12.86 -2.44
C GLU A 625 -38.93 13.44 -1.17
N ASP A 626 -39.62 12.60 -0.40
CA ASP A 626 -40.23 12.99 0.89
C ASP A 626 -39.22 13.02 2.05
N GLY A 627 -37.99 12.52 1.84
CA GLY A 627 -36.93 12.39 2.83
C GLY A 627 -36.91 11.06 3.55
N THR A 628 -37.79 10.10 3.24
CA THR A 628 -37.71 8.74 3.78
C THR A 628 -36.52 7.99 3.17
N LEU A 629 -36.05 6.92 3.83
CA LEU A 629 -34.88 6.15 3.43
C LEU A 629 -35.30 4.75 2.95
N GLN A 630 -34.60 4.26 1.90
CA GLN A 630 -34.76 2.91 1.39
C GLN A 630 -33.42 2.31 0.94
N ASN A 631 -33.40 1.06 0.54
CA ASN A 631 -32.23 0.35 0.00
C ASN A 631 -31.00 0.43 0.93
N LYS A 632 -31.21 0.08 2.22
CA LYS A 632 -30.15 0.03 3.24
C LYS A 632 -29.13 -1.06 2.94
N GLU A 633 -27.85 -0.69 2.82
CA GLU A 633 -26.77 -1.63 2.57
C GLU A 633 -25.55 -1.31 3.42
N ARG A 634 -24.78 -2.33 3.87
CA ARG A 634 -23.41 -2.19 4.38
C ARG A 634 -22.46 -1.99 3.21
N PHE A 635 -22.39 -0.78 2.73
CA PHE A 635 -21.74 -0.48 1.45
C PHE A 635 -20.28 -0.10 1.60
N PHE A 636 -19.95 0.76 2.54
CA PHE A 636 -18.57 1.22 2.73
C PHE A 636 -17.83 0.30 3.68
N HIS A 637 -16.77 -0.33 3.17
CA HIS A 637 -15.90 -1.24 3.92
C HIS A 637 -14.63 -0.49 4.35
N LEU A 638 -14.48 -0.28 5.66
CA LEU A 638 -13.36 0.43 6.26
C LEU A 638 -12.22 -0.53 6.56
N TYR A 639 -11.00 -0.01 6.49
CA TYR A 639 -9.81 -0.70 6.95
C TYR A 639 -9.81 -0.77 8.49
N VAL A 640 -9.49 -1.93 9.02
CA VAL A 640 -9.26 -2.17 10.44
C VAL A 640 -7.84 -2.69 10.58
N ALA A 641 -7.01 -2.00 11.35
CA ALA A 641 -5.67 -2.48 11.62
C ALA A 641 -5.72 -3.78 12.45
N ASP A 642 -4.77 -4.70 12.23
CA ASP A 642 -4.73 -6.01 12.91
C ASP A 642 -4.69 -5.90 14.46
N TRP A 643 -4.18 -4.79 14.98
CA TRP A 643 -4.15 -4.50 16.43
C TRP A 643 -5.40 -3.81 16.98
N GLU A 644 -6.44 -3.62 16.15
CA GLU A 644 -7.69 -2.96 16.52
C GLU A 644 -8.88 -3.91 16.36
N ASP A 645 -9.88 -3.80 17.24
CA ASP A 645 -11.09 -4.62 17.17
C ASP A 645 -12.08 -4.12 16.10
N ASP A 646 -12.03 -2.83 15.77
CA ASP A 646 -12.91 -2.17 14.81
C ASP A 646 -12.27 -0.89 14.23
N ALA A 647 -12.84 -0.34 13.15
CA ALA A 647 -12.37 0.92 12.57
C ALA A 647 -12.77 2.16 13.42
N GLY A 648 -13.75 2.05 14.28
CA GLY A 648 -14.28 3.12 15.13
C GLY A 648 -14.76 4.34 14.37
N PRO A 649 -15.59 4.22 13.31
CA PRO A 649 -16.04 5.37 12.54
C PRO A 649 -16.98 6.26 13.37
N GLU A 650 -16.69 7.56 13.45
CA GLU A 650 -17.48 8.50 14.25
C GLU A 650 -18.09 9.64 13.44
N CYS A 651 -17.39 10.17 12.46
CA CYS A 651 -17.81 11.31 11.66
C CYS A 651 -17.58 11.06 10.18
N VAL A 652 -18.48 11.53 9.34
CA VAL A 652 -18.44 11.40 7.89
C VAL A 652 -18.64 12.77 7.25
N CYS A 653 -17.87 13.10 6.21
CA CYS A 653 -18.17 14.19 5.30
C CYS A 653 -17.89 13.79 3.86
N TYR A 654 -18.47 14.49 2.89
CA TYR A 654 -18.15 14.36 1.47
C TYR A 654 -17.44 15.62 0.98
N SER A 655 -16.59 15.46 -0.03
CA SER A 655 -16.18 16.57 -0.88
C SER A 655 -17.21 16.77 -2.00
N ILE A 656 -17.21 17.96 -2.63
CA ILE A 656 -18.09 18.25 -3.77
C ILE A 656 -17.76 17.38 -4.99
N GLU A 657 -16.54 16.84 -5.08
CA GLU A 657 -16.10 15.89 -6.10
C GLU A 657 -16.58 14.45 -5.82
N GLY A 658 -17.23 14.21 -4.67
CA GLY A 658 -17.83 12.92 -4.31
C GLY A 658 -16.96 11.95 -3.54
N ARG A 659 -15.79 12.38 -3.07
CA ARG A 659 -14.98 11.56 -2.16
C ARG A 659 -15.57 11.61 -0.75
N GLN A 660 -15.68 10.44 -0.13
CA GLN A 660 -16.13 10.31 1.26
C GLN A 660 -14.94 10.26 2.21
N PHE A 661 -15.00 11.05 3.27
CA PHE A 661 -14.00 11.12 4.33
C PHE A 661 -14.63 10.63 5.63
N ILE A 662 -14.03 9.65 6.27
CA ILE A 662 -14.51 9.05 7.52
C ILE A 662 -13.41 9.13 8.58
N ALA A 663 -13.74 9.72 9.73
CA ALA A 663 -12.89 9.75 10.91
C ALA A 663 -12.83 8.36 11.55
N THR A 664 -11.64 7.80 11.74
CA THR A 664 -11.43 6.44 12.26
C THR A 664 -10.23 6.35 13.21
N LYS A 665 -10.03 5.19 13.83
CA LYS A 665 -8.85 4.91 14.67
C LYS A 665 -7.53 4.96 13.88
N SER A 666 -7.52 4.53 12.63
CA SER A 666 -6.32 4.54 11.77
C SER A 666 -6.03 5.90 11.12
N GLY A 667 -6.85 6.92 11.35
CA GLY A 667 -6.76 8.23 10.72
C GLY A 667 -8.02 8.56 9.92
N VAL A 668 -7.90 9.45 8.94
CA VAL A 668 -8.99 9.76 7.99
C VAL A 668 -8.97 8.73 6.87
N GLN A 669 -10.01 7.91 6.77
CA GLN A 669 -10.19 6.97 5.67
C GLN A 669 -11.03 7.60 4.56
N ILE A 670 -10.60 7.41 3.32
CA ILE A 670 -11.23 8.02 2.15
C ILE A 670 -11.64 6.94 1.18
N SER A 671 -12.91 6.97 0.79
CA SER A 671 -13.52 6.07 -0.19
C SER A 671 -14.03 6.85 -1.40
N ALA A 672 -14.21 6.16 -2.51
CA ALA A 672 -14.97 6.65 -3.65
C ALA A 672 -16.37 6.00 -3.67
N ASP A 673 -17.06 6.12 -4.80
CA ASP A 673 -18.39 5.56 -5.03
C ASP A 673 -18.43 4.01 -5.15
N ASP A 674 -17.27 3.35 -5.18
CA ASP A 674 -17.11 1.89 -5.18
C ASP A 674 -17.15 1.24 -3.79
N GLY A 675 -17.12 2.02 -2.72
CA GLY A 675 -17.38 1.60 -1.34
C GLY A 675 -16.18 1.29 -0.46
N PRO A 676 -15.14 0.53 -0.86
CA PRO A 676 -14.02 0.21 0.03
C PRO A 676 -13.08 1.40 0.24
N THR A 677 -12.40 1.43 1.41
CA THR A 677 -11.34 2.39 1.70
C THR A 677 -10.22 2.28 0.67
N GLN A 678 -9.90 3.40 0.03
CA GLN A 678 -8.84 3.53 -0.97
C GLN A 678 -7.60 4.26 -0.41
N ILE A 679 -7.80 5.20 0.52
CA ILE A 679 -6.74 6.08 1.05
C ILE A 679 -6.90 6.17 2.56
N ILE A 680 -5.78 6.21 3.27
CA ILE A 680 -5.74 6.41 4.72
C ILE A 680 -4.70 7.49 5.02
N LEU A 681 -5.15 8.56 5.68
CA LEU A 681 -4.32 9.69 6.11
C LEU A 681 -4.20 9.68 7.63
N PRO A 682 -3.17 9.05 8.21
CA PRO A 682 -2.95 9.10 9.65
C PRO A 682 -2.50 10.51 10.08
N VAL A 683 -2.90 10.94 11.28
CA VAL A 683 -2.38 12.17 11.88
C VAL A 683 -1.00 11.95 12.50
N PRO A 684 -0.15 13.00 12.65
CA PRO A 684 1.25 12.84 13.06
C PRO A 684 1.46 12.17 14.42
N ASP A 685 0.62 12.47 15.40
CA ASP A 685 0.71 11.88 16.74
C ASP A 685 -0.07 10.56 16.90
N ARG A 686 -0.62 10.04 15.78
CA ARG A 686 -1.41 8.78 15.72
C ARG A 686 -2.58 8.71 16.67
N SER A 687 -3.04 9.85 17.15
CA SER A 687 -4.27 9.88 17.93
C SER A 687 -5.46 9.49 17.05
N ARG A 688 -6.46 8.86 17.67
CA ARG A 688 -7.73 8.55 17.01
C ARG A 688 -8.35 9.82 16.46
N VAL A 689 -8.74 9.82 15.20
CA VAL A 689 -9.53 10.89 14.61
C VAL A 689 -10.99 10.68 14.98
N THR A 690 -11.57 11.63 15.72
CA THR A 690 -12.96 11.56 16.19
C THR A 690 -13.92 12.33 15.29
N ALA A 691 -13.40 13.29 14.50
CA ALA A 691 -14.24 13.99 13.53
C ALA A 691 -13.39 14.56 12.38
N VAL A 692 -14.04 14.84 11.26
CA VAL A 692 -13.43 15.33 10.03
C VAL A 692 -14.33 16.35 9.36
N ALA A 693 -13.73 17.41 8.82
CA ALA A 693 -14.41 18.39 7.97
C ALA A 693 -13.47 18.96 6.91
N ILE A 694 -14.05 19.44 5.81
CA ILE A 694 -13.34 20.24 4.80
C ILE A 694 -13.87 21.67 4.89
N GLY A 695 -12.99 22.67 4.81
CA GLY A 695 -13.33 24.09 4.92
C GLY A 695 -12.18 24.99 4.52
N GLY A 696 -12.01 26.13 5.19
CA GLY A 696 -11.00 27.13 4.87
C GLY A 696 -11.44 28.10 3.77
N LYS A 697 -10.65 29.16 3.56
CA LYS A 697 -10.96 30.26 2.61
C LYS A 697 -11.27 29.75 1.20
N ASP A 698 -10.47 28.80 0.71
CA ASP A 698 -10.64 28.23 -0.63
C ASP A 698 -11.42 26.90 -0.60
N LYS A 699 -11.92 26.50 0.60
CA LYS A 699 -12.69 25.28 0.88
C LYS A 699 -11.92 23.97 0.58
N ASP A 700 -10.62 24.02 0.57
CA ASP A 700 -9.69 22.89 0.28
C ASP A 700 -8.81 22.50 1.48
N MET A 701 -9.18 22.95 2.68
CA MET A 701 -8.49 22.62 3.92
C MET A 701 -9.21 21.48 4.65
N LEU A 702 -8.54 20.33 4.77
CA LEU A 702 -9.01 19.20 5.56
C LEU A 702 -8.62 19.41 7.02
N TYR A 703 -9.60 19.27 7.92
CA TYR A 703 -9.42 19.32 9.36
C TYR A 703 -9.68 17.94 9.97
N ALA A 704 -8.74 17.44 10.78
CA ALA A 704 -8.89 16.21 11.57
C ALA A 704 -8.93 16.57 13.07
N PHE A 705 -10.02 16.20 13.72
CA PHE A 705 -10.25 16.46 15.14
C PHE A 705 -9.88 15.21 15.94
N CYS A 706 -9.02 15.38 16.95
CA CYS A 706 -8.44 14.28 17.73
C CYS A 706 -8.62 14.51 19.24
N GLY A 707 -9.87 14.68 19.68
CA GLY A 707 -10.21 14.91 21.07
C GLY A 707 -9.78 16.28 21.58
N ASN A 708 -8.52 16.45 21.98
CA ASN A 708 -7.97 17.70 22.50
C ASN A 708 -7.20 18.54 21.47
N LYS A 709 -7.01 18.05 20.25
CA LYS A 709 -6.22 18.68 19.18
C LYS A 709 -6.99 18.74 17.88
N ILE A 710 -6.62 19.70 17.04
CA ILE A 710 -7.10 19.84 15.67
C ILE A 710 -5.90 19.94 14.75
N TRP A 711 -5.81 19.02 13.80
CA TRP A 711 -4.84 19.03 12.72
C TRP A 711 -5.48 19.58 11.45
N LYS A 712 -4.73 20.29 10.63
CA LYS A 712 -5.15 20.76 9.30
C LYS A 712 -4.14 20.36 8.23
N ARG A 713 -4.61 20.18 7.00
CA ARG A 713 -3.77 20.07 5.81
C ARG A 713 -4.52 20.52 4.57
N LYS A 714 -3.81 21.06 3.59
CA LYS A 714 -4.39 21.38 2.29
C LYS A 714 -4.54 20.11 1.44
N ILE A 715 -5.65 20.02 0.68
CA ILE A 715 -5.97 18.89 -0.18
C ILE A 715 -6.51 19.37 -1.54
N LEU A 716 -6.67 18.44 -2.50
CA LEU A 716 -7.23 18.70 -3.83
C LEU A 716 -8.76 18.54 -3.89
N GLN A 717 -9.41 18.40 -2.76
CA GLN A 717 -10.85 18.18 -2.63
C GLN A 717 -11.49 19.35 -1.91
N HIS A 718 -12.75 19.70 -2.25
CA HIS A 718 -13.39 20.90 -1.73
C HIS A 718 -14.61 20.59 -0.87
N ALA A 719 -14.86 21.46 0.09
CA ALA A 719 -15.97 21.36 1.03
C ALA A 719 -17.33 21.43 0.35
N MET A 720 -18.29 20.69 0.93
CA MET A 720 -19.71 20.81 0.63
C MET A 720 -20.55 20.89 1.91
N GLY A 721 -21.79 21.30 1.80
CA GLY A 721 -22.75 21.35 2.91
C GLY A 721 -24.16 21.64 2.39
N ALA A 722 -25.11 21.87 3.30
CA ALA A 722 -26.50 22.16 2.91
C ALA A 722 -26.68 23.41 2.00
N TRP A 723 -25.66 24.25 1.93
CA TRP A 723 -25.57 25.41 1.05
C TRP A 723 -25.07 25.07 -0.37
N SER A 724 -24.59 23.84 -0.61
CA SER A 724 -24.03 23.46 -1.91
C SER A 724 -25.13 23.15 -2.92
N PRO A 725 -24.92 23.50 -4.22
CA PRO A 725 -25.85 23.11 -5.26
C PRO A 725 -25.82 21.57 -5.49
N TRP A 726 -26.89 21.05 -6.04
CA TRP A 726 -26.89 19.70 -6.58
C TRP A 726 -25.79 19.53 -7.63
N THR A 727 -25.00 18.48 -7.50
CA THR A 727 -23.88 18.20 -8.40
C THR A 727 -24.03 16.82 -9.02
N LYS A 728 -24.05 16.74 -10.34
CA LYS A 728 -24.07 15.47 -11.06
C LYS A 728 -22.77 14.70 -10.79
N MET A 729 -22.89 13.50 -10.26
CA MET A 729 -21.74 12.62 -10.08
C MET A 729 -21.37 11.93 -11.39
N THR A 730 -20.08 11.83 -11.65
CA THR A 730 -19.53 10.96 -12.69
C THR A 730 -18.87 9.82 -11.95
N GLY A 731 -19.35 8.57 -12.15
CA GLY A 731 -18.79 7.40 -11.48
C GLY A 731 -17.26 7.32 -11.61
N SER A 732 -16.61 6.82 -10.58
CA SER A 732 -15.15 6.62 -10.62
C SER A 732 -14.81 5.64 -11.75
N LYS A 733 -13.81 5.96 -12.54
CA LYS A 733 -13.19 4.97 -13.44
C LYS A 733 -12.30 4.09 -12.57
N LEU A 734 -12.58 2.79 -12.53
CA LEU A 734 -11.71 1.79 -11.89
C LEU A 734 -10.33 1.77 -12.54
#